data_0450a918c52d289d8a1e9a5012565577
#
_entry.id   0450a918c52d289d8a1e9a5012565577
#
_cell.length_a   1.000
_cell.length_b   1.000
_cell.length_c   1.000
_cell.angle_alpha   90.00
_cell.angle_beta   90.00
_cell.angle_gamma   90.00
#
_symmetry.space_group_name_H-M   'P 1'
#
loop_
_entity.id
_entity.type
_entity.pdbx_description
1 polymer ?
#
loop_
_entity_poly.entity_id
_entity_poly.type
_entity_poly.pdbx_seq_one_letter_code
_entity_poly.pdbx_strand_id
1 'polypeptide(L)'
;MFEPLINIYKALYLFAYDMTGNYSIALVLLSLFTFVVLYPFNKRAQLIQNKEHKIQAILSPQIDEIKKQYTGREQYEQLQWLYKRYGYHPLYAIRSALGFVFQIPFLTAAYYMLSGLPDIQGVSWGFIPNLGQPDHLLAGISLLPFVMTLVTCVYAFVMPNISKKERLQTVAIGIFFLVLLYAAPSALLIFWICNLFWSLLDSVLSQKMTWIGDFVSGNELAFHIIFALSLTVGVLVPTDIYIKNASQLWFDYKDIIKYFLSDMVRYFVVLLLCYVICWRQKIRGIYLSVLLGLLFGAFLQSYIISIDYGMFDGHEIKWENYKKIEILNTFIWIFCLAETFVKFRRAQFDINRIKKYVKPITFCIIAVQCVVLLITLKNHPIQKYIQYDDGRARVLTTKNLYTVSAKDNIIIFLIDEFDAAIFEEILQNNSKIRPVFKDFTYYPDSTSSFGFTIYSLPEILTGKLFDPAFQKYLTYLKEAWGNNYYYNALRDNNYSINLYTSGDYTDRNAPIDNLVTEKVAVDRHVANKFGNLVGFRIVPHYFKKFFYHYNTNIRDTMAIADNIKPYHIDDRAFYDNLCKGLKLNGDNNCFHFYHLEGVHYPWNLDENLEPLGEEETGTAYKAALGRLKIVQEYLKQMKQYQVYNNATIVILADHGHHNTVGRCPVFLIKHSLDQHDSLMVNKTPIVVADLMPIIFRGFASNHKPGINKVIVGENRNRVFYYENRDGSFTKYLITGNARDNTKWEPIDKVGLYRDGDRYYKIGEIIDFSSYGNSERYKESGWTVSPDIRYSAFSQFDAVIVLDIKDELQRKTDYVIKMRIHPALFLWEFPQKGLSLYANNILIGNWVFEKDEFEDISCTLPRRLLNNKQSLSLRFSIDVPPNIKDDERFKTRGNVKLIIENMQIVGMDN
;
A
#
# COMPACT_ATOMS: atom_id res chain seq x y z
N MET A 1 -9.22 33.11 -8.13
CA MET A 1 -8.43 33.63 -6.98
C MET A 1 -8.48 32.68 -5.78
N PHE A 2 -9.60 32.04 -5.43
CA PHE A 2 -9.70 31.18 -4.24
C PHE A 2 -9.47 29.69 -4.52
N GLU A 3 -9.15 29.32 -5.74
CA GLU A 3 -9.00 27.92 -6.18
C GLU A 3 -7.99 27.10 -5.35
N PRO A 4 -6.81 27.63 -4.99
CA PRO A 4 -5.87 26.91 -4.12
C PRO A 4 -6.46 26.61 -2.74
N LEU A 5 -7.22 27.56 -2.17
CA LEU A 5 -7.85 27.40 -0.86
C LEU A 5 -9.01 26.40 -0.92
N ILE A 6 -9.79 26.40 -2.00
CA ILE A 6 -10.86 25.43 -2.28
C ILE A 6 -10.27 24.02 -2.35
N ASN A 7 -9.15 23.84 -3.05
CA ASN A 7 -8.47 22.55 -3.16
C ASN A 7 -7.92 22.06 -1.82
N ILE A 8 -7.38 22.96 -0.99
CA ILE A 8 -6.94 22.64 0.37
C ILE A 8 -8.14 22.17 1.22
N TYR A 9 -9.27 22.88 1.17
CA TYR A 9 -10.48 22.50 1.89
C TYR A 9 -11.03 21.16 1.44
N LYS A 10 -11.04 20.91 0.12
CA LYS A 10 -11.45 19.62 -0.44
C LYS A 10 -10.54 18.48 0.04
N ALA A 11 -9.23 18.68 -0.01
CA ALA A 11 -8.27 17.68 0.46
C ALA A 11 -8.43 17.39 1.96
N LEU A 12 -8.59 18.42 2.79
CA LEU A 12 -8.81 18.27 4.23
C LEU A 12 -10.15 17.59 4.55
N TYR A 13 -11.19 17.90 3.81
CA TYR A 13 -12.50 17.28 3.99
C TYR A 13 -12.49 15.81 3.64
N LEU A 14 -11.92 15.45 2.48
CA LEU A 14 -11.77 14.05 2.06
C LEU A 14 -10.86 13.28 3.01
N PHE A 15 -9.77 13.87 3.45
CA PHE A 15 -8.91 13.28 4.49
C PHE A 15 -9.66 13.02 5.80
N ALA A 16 -10.47 14.00 6.27
CA ALA A 16 -11.30 13.81 7.46
C ALA A 16 -12.38 12.75 7.26
N TYR A 17 -12.93 12.64 6.06
CA TYR A 17 -13.85 11.56 5.69
C TYR A 17 -13.15 10.20 5.70
N ASP A 18 -11.99 10.08 5.09
CA ASP A 18 -11.21 8.84 5.06
C ASP A 18 -10.86 8.36 6.48
N MET A 19 -10.58 9.31 7.39
CA MET A 19 -10.32 9.01 8.79
C MET A 19 -11.55 8.51 9.56
N THR A 20 -12.72 9.03 9.26
CA THR A 20 -13.92 8.85 10.10
C THR A 20 -14.98 7.94 9.48
N GLY A 21 -14.90 7.72 8.17
CA GLY A 21 -15.92 7.01 7.38
C GLY A 21 -17.28 7.73 7.37
N ASN A 22 -17.33 9.02 7.80
CA ASN A 22 -18.57 9.75 7.97
C ASN A 22 -18.46 11.19 7.50
N TYR A 23 -19.22 11.55 6.47
CA TYR A 23 -19.23 12.88 5.86
C TYR A 23 -19.58 14.00 6.84
N SER A 24 -20.46 13.75 7.80
CA SER A 24 -20.90 14.75 8.77
C SER A 24 -19.85 15.03 9.85
N ILE A 25 -19.15 13.98 10.32
CA ILE A 25 -18.02 14.15 11.25
C ILE A 25 -16.89 14.90 10.54
N ALA A 26 -16.66 14.60 9.25
CA ALA A 26 -15.68 15.31 8.44
C ALA A 26 -15.99 16.82 8.34
N LEU A 27 -17.28 17.22 8.23
CA LEU A 27 -17.71 18.61 8.28
C LEU A 27 -17.39 19.29 9.62
N VAL A 28 -17.65 18.59 10.72
CA VAL A 28 -17.34 19.09 12.09
C VAL A 28 -15.83 19.29 12.26
N LEU A 29 -15.01 18.33 11.79
CA LEU A 29 -13.56 18.41 11.85
C LEU A 29 -13.01 19.52 10.95
N LEU A 30 -13.57 19.72 9.75
CA LEU A 30 -13.22 20.80 8.87
C LEU A 30 -13.53 22.17 9.48
N SER A 31 -14.69 22.30 10.16
CA SER A 31 -15.04 23.53 10.88
C SER A 31 -14.10 23.81 12.05
N LEU A 32 -13.72 22.78 12.82
CA LEU A 32 -12.75 22.88 13.89
C LEU A 32 -11.38 23.32 13.38
N PHE A 33 -10.92 22.72 12.28
CA PHE A 33 -9.67 23.12 11.62
C PHE A 33 -9.72 24.59 11.22
N THR A 34 -10.78 25.02 10.56
CA THR A 34 -10.98 26.43 10.16
C THR A 34 -10.94 27.36 11.38
N PHE A 35 -11.62 26.99 12.48
CA PHE A 35 -11.60 27.75 13.72
C PHE A 35 -10.18 27.88 14.29
N VAL A 36 -9.42 26.77 14.34
CA VAL A 36 -8.04 26.74 14.87
C VAL A 36 -7.11 27.62 14.02
N VAL A 37 -7.19 27.53 12.70
CA VAL A 37 -6.39 28.36 11.78
C VAL A 37 -6.70 29.84 11.93
N LEU A 38 -7.99 30.20 12.07
CA LEU A 38 -8.45 31.58 12.22
C LEU A 38 -8.27 32.12 13.66
N TYR A 39 -8.07 31.27 14.64
CA TYR A 39 -8.01 31.66 16.05
C TYR A 39 -6.99 32.78 16.35
N PRO A 40 -5.70 32.71 15.91
CA PRO A 40 -4.74 33.76 16.17
C PRO A 40 -5.14 35.10 15.52
N PHE A 41 -5.75 35.04 14.34
CA PHE A 41 -6.25 36.25 13.66
C PHE A 41 -7.43 36.87 14.40
N ASN A 42 -8.39 36.04 14.83
CA ASN A 42 -9.55 36.47 15.59
C ASN A 42 -9.15 37.07 16.97
N LYS A 43 -8.21 36.47 17.68
CA LYS A 43 -7.68 37.05 18.94
C LYS A 43 -6.97 38.37 18.73
N ARG A 44 -6.19 38.51 17.67
CA ARG A 44 -5.58 39.80 17.31
C ARG A 44 -6.62 40.85 16.96
N ALA A 45 -7.62 40.52 16.16
CA ALA A 45 -8.73 41.40 15.84
C ALA A 45 -9.48 41.82 17.08
N GLN A 46 -9.77 40.95 18.03
CA GLN A 46 -10.38 41.26 19.32
C GLN A 46 -9.55 42.22 20.16
N LEU A 47 -8.21 42.06 20.19
CA LEU A 47 -7.33 43.01 20.91
C LEU A 47 -7.38 44.41 20.30
N ILE A 48 -7.38 44.49 18.96
CA ILE A 48 -7.50 45.79 18.23
C ILE A 48 -8.88 46.38 18.50
N GLN A 49 -9.93 45.62 18.41
CA GLN A 49 -11.31 46.02 18.69
C GLN A 49 -11.47 46.53 20.11
N ASN A 50 -10.95 45.82 21.11
CA ASN A 50 -11.01 46.25 22.50
C ASN A 50 -10.29 47.58 22.77
N LYS A 51 -9.15 47.83 22.07
CA LYS A 51 -8.48 49.14 22.10
C LYS A 51 -9.34 50.24 21.48
N GLU A 52 -9.94 49.93 20.33
CA GLU A 52 -10.84 50.86 19.63
C GLU A 52 -12.06 51.25 20.49
N HIS A 53 -12.70 50.27 21.12
CA HIS A 53 -13.80 50.51 22.06
C HIS A 53 -13.44 51.42 23.24
N LYS A 54 -12.23 51.20 23.81
CA LYS A 54 -11.76 52.08 24.90
C LYS A 54 -11.62 53.53 24.45
N ILE A 55 -11.06 53.77 23.23
CA ILE A 55 -10.87 55.08 22.66
C ILE A 55 -12.24 55.70 22.31
N GLN A 56 -13.14 54.96 21.69
CA GLN A 56 -14.49 55.42 21.36
C GLN A 56 -15.31 55.72 22.61
N ALA A 57 -15.18 54.97 23.69
CA ALA A 57 -15.87 55.24 24.96
C ALA A 57 -15.45 56.61 25.57
N ILE A 58 -14.20 57.03 25.33
CA ILE A 58 -13.69 58.35 25.77
C ILE A 58 -14.15 59.45 24.79
N LEU A 59 -14.13 59.20 23.49
CA LEU A 59 -14.44 60.18 22.47
C LEU A 59 -15.96 60.41 22.29
N SER A 60 -16.79 59.37 22.41
CA SER A 60 -18.24 59.43 22.12
C SER A 60 -18.96 60.54 22.93
N PRO A 61 -18.78 60.71 24.25
CA PRO A 61 -19.42 61.77 25.00
C PRO A 61 -19.00 63.17 24.55
N GLN A 62 -17.69 63.33 24.22
CA GLN A 62 -17.14 64.63 23.75
C GLN A 62 -17.59 64.94 22.32
N ILE A 63 -17.72 63.97 21.46
CA ILE A 63 -18.29 64.09 20.12
C ILE A 63 -19.76 64.53 20.20
N ASP A 64 -20.54 63.92 21.11
CA ASP A 64 -21.95 64.23 21.26
C ASP A 64 -22.13 65.65 21.85
N GLU A 65 -21.24 66.12 22.71
CA GLU A 65 -21.25 67.46 23.23
C GLU A 65 -20.89 68.48 22.15
N ILE A 66 -19.86 68.25 21.34
CA ILE A 66 -19.49 69.14 20.22
C ILE A 66 -20.64 69.22 19.18
N LYS A 67 -21.30 68.10 18.91
CA LYS A 67 -22.44 68.01 17.99
C LYS A 67 -23.67 68.80 18.48
N LYS A 68 -23.83 68.94 19.82
CA LYS A 68 -24.90 69.70 20.42
C LYS A 68 -24.61 71.18 20.48
N GLN A 69 -23.32 71.54 20.64
CA GLN A 69 -22.91 72.94 20.84
C GLN A 69 -22.57 73.73 19.57
N TYR A 70 -22.07 72.92 18.53
CA TYR A 70 -21.58 73.56 17.30
C TYR A 70 -22.28 72.97 16.08
N THR A 71 -22.36 73.79 15.02
CA THR A 71 -22.96 73.41 13.73
C THR A 71 -22.06 73.80 12.55
N GLY A 72 -22.18 73.12 11.41
CA GLY A 72 -21.46 73.48 10.19
C GLY A 72 -19.94 73.35 10.27
N ARG A 73 -19.22 74.36 9.84
CA ARG A 73 -17.77 74.40 9.76
C ARG A 73 -17.10 74.36 11.12
N GLU A 74 -17.65 75.08 12.08
CA GLU A 74 -17.09 75.04 13.46
C GLU A 74 -17.20 73.65 14.10
N GLN A 75 -18.26 72.93 13.92
CA GLN A 75 -18.42 71.57 14.39
C GLN A 75 -17.35 70.68 13.79
N TYR A 76 -17.08 70.81 12.51
CA TYR A 76 -16.07 70.09 11.81
C TYR A 76 -14.66 70.35 12.35
N GLU A 77 -14.30 71.60 12.55
CA GLU A 77 -13.00 72.04 13.10
C GLU A 77 -12.79 71.49 14.52
N GLN A 78 -13.80 71.61 15.40
CA GLN A 78 -13.76 71.08 16.76
C GLN A 78 -13.62 69.56 16.77
N LEU A 79 -14.31 68.86 15.91
CA LEU A 79 -14.16 67.37 15.77
C LEU A 79 -12.77 67.00 15.27
N GLN A 80 -12.21 67.69 14.30
CA GLN A 80 -10.85 67.51 13.81
C GLN A 80 -9.81 67.74 14.88
N TRP A 81 -9.97 68.82 15.70
CA TRP A 81 -9.10 69.10 16.84
C TRP A 81 -9.16 67.99 17.88
N LEU A 82 -10.37 67.46 18.22
CA LEU A 82 -10.58 66.37 19.13
C LEU A 82 -9.90 65.10 18.63
N TYR A 83 -10.09 64.76 17.37
CA TYR A 83 -9.46 63.56 16.77
C TYR A 83 -7.93 63.69 16.78
N LYS A 84 -7.37 64.84 16.43
CA LYS A 84 -5.95 65.11 16.45
C LYS A 84 -5.34 64.98 17.86
N ARG A 85 -6.08 65.49 18.87
CA ARG A 85 -5.64 65.43 20.29
C ARG A 85 -5.49 64.03 20.80
N TYR A 86 -6.38 63.10 20.39
CA TYR A 86 -6.35 61.69 20.77
C TYR A 86 -5.64 60.80 19.76
N GLY A 87 -5.01 61.33 18.73
CA GLY A 87 -4.36 60.58 17.66
C GLY A 87 -5.33 59.61 16.95
N TYR A 88 -6.61 59.97 16.89
CA TYR A 88 -7.69 59.15 16.35
C TYR A 88 -8.09 59.58 14.95
N HIS A 89 -8.36 58.58 14.07
CA HIS A 89 -8.92 58.86 12.75
C HIS A 89 -10.24 58.07 12.62
N PRO A 90 -11.32 58.71 12.11
CA PRO A 90 -12.64 58.05 12.00
C PRO A 90 -12.62 56.70 11.25
N LEU A 91 -11.73 56.55 10.28
CA LEU A 91 -11.53 55.29 9.54
C LEU A 91 -11.01 54.12 10.43
N TYR A 92 -10.51 54.42 11.64
CA TYR A 92 -10.07 53.37 12.56
C TYR A 92 -11.25 52.53 13.10
N ALA A 93 -12.47 53.05 13.01
CA ALA A 93 -13.69 52.29 13.30
C ALA A 93 -13.83 51.05 12.40
N ILE A 94 -13.27 51.05 11.16
CA ILE A 94 -13.25 49.90 10.27
C ILE A 94 -12.38 48.76 10.84
N ARG A 95 -11.43 49.07 11.70
CA ARG A 95 -10.58 48.04 12.37
C ARG A 95 -11.41 47.09 13.22
N SER A 96 -12.59 47.46 13.68
CA SER A 96 -13.51 46.60 14.38
C SER A 96 -14.03 45.42 13.50
N ALA A 97 -14.08 45.63 12.16
CA ALA A 97 -14.53 44.62 11.22
C ALA A 97 -13.41 43.69 10.70
N LEU A 98 -12.16 43.89 11.11
CA LEU A 98 -11.01 43.13 10.59
C LEU A 98 -11.16 41.60 10.83
N GLY A 99 -11.73 41.19 11.95
CA GLY A 99 -11.96 39.79 12.23
C GLY A 99 -12.87 39.10 11.20
N PHE A 100 -13.92 39.82 10.77
CA PHE A 100 -14.83 39.32 9.74
C PHE A 100 -14.18 39.32 8.35
N VAL A 101 -13.41 40.35 8.02
CA VAL A 101 -12.72 40.45 6.73
C VAL A 101 -11.74 39.29 6.53
N PHE A 102 -11.02 38.86 7.58
CA PHE A 102 -10.12 37.72 7.49
C PHE A 102 -10.84 36.37 7.33
N GLN A 103 -12.11 36.27 7.72
CA GLN A 103 -12.90 35.05 7.57
C GLN A 103 -13.46 34.87 6.16
N ILE A 104 -13.70 35.95 5.40
CA ILE A 104 -14.33 35.91 4.08
C ILE A 104 -13.67 34.91 3.13
N PRO A 105 -12.34 34.90 2.91
CA PRO A 105 -11.70 33.95 2.01
C PRO A 105 -11.97 32.48 2.35
N PHE A 106 -11.94 32.17 3.63
CA PHE A 106 -12.14 30.80 4.14
C PHE A 106 -13.59 30.37 4.01
N LEU A 107 -14.52 31.25 4.35
CA LEU A 107 -15.96 31.01 4.19
C LEU A 107 -16.36 30.86 2.72
N THR A 108 -15.77 31.71 1.85
CA THR A 108 -15.97 31.60 0.40
C THR A 108 -15.43 30.30 -0.16
N ALA A 109 -14.27 29.87 0.26
CA ALA A 109 -13.69 28.59 -0.16
C ALA A 109 -14.55 27.40 0.29
N ALA A 110 -15.02 27.42 1.55
CA ALA A 110 -15.93 26.41 2.07
C ALA A 110 -17.27 26.40 1.30
N TYR A 111 -17.82 27.58 0.97
CA TYR A 111 -19.05 27.68 0.19
C TYR A 111 -18.91 27.02 -1.19
N TYR A 112 -17.90 27.40 -1.98
CA TYR A 112 -17.69 26.83 -3.30
C TYR A 112 -17.40 25.32 -3.25
N MET A 113 -16.59 24.88 -2.29
CA MET A 113 -16.27 23.48 -2.12
C MET A 113 -17.50 22.65 -1.77
N LEU A 114 -18.25 23.03 -0.71
CA LEU A 114 -19.40 22.25 -0.24
C LEU A 114 -20.62 22.33 -1.18
N SER A 115 -20.78 23.43 -1.89
CA SER A 115 -21.87 23.55 -2.89
C SER A 115 -21.61 22.77 -4.18
N GLY A 116 -20.35 22.49 -4.50
CA GLY A 116 -19.95 21.77 -5.71
C GLY A 116 -19.47 20.33 -5.50
N LEU A 117 -19.60 19.77 -4.29
CA LEU A 117 -19.07 18.43 -4.00
C LEU A 117 -20.12 17.34 -4.31
N PRO A 118 -19.87 16.46 -5.33
CA PRO A 118 -20.83 15.41 -5.69
C PRO A 118 -21.01 14.35 -4.57
N ASP A 119 -19.95 14.11 -3.79
CA ASP A 119 -19.88 13.02 -2.81
C ASP A 119 -20.84 13.18 -1.63
N ILE A 120 -21.38 14.38 -1.38
CA ILE A 120 -22.34 14.63 -0.31
C ILE A 120 -23.82 14.61 -0.79
N GLN A 121 -24.03 14.43 -2.10
CA GLN A 121 -25.37 14.31 -2.66
C GLN A 121 -26.02 12.98 -2.25
N GLY A 122 -27.23 13.06 -1.69
CA GLY A 122 -27.96 11.88 -1.20
C GLY A 122 -27.47 11.34 0.15
N VAL A 123 -26.43 11.94 0.76
CA VAL A 123 -25.95 11.53 2.09
C VAL A 123 -26.83 12.11 3.17
N SER A 124 -27.37 11.25 4.04
CA SER A 124 -28.20 11.63 5.21
C SER A 124 -27.37 11.80 6.47
N TRP A 125 -27.81 12.70 7.38
CA TRP A 125 -27.24 12.86 8.73
C TRP A 125 -28.31 13.19 9.78
N GLY A 126 -28.53 12.28 10.69
CA GLY A 126 -29.58 12.44 11.69
C GLY A 126 -30.95 12.67 11.03
N PHE A 127 -31.54 13.83 11.27
CA PHE A 127 -32.83 14.22 10.69
C PHE A 127 -32.72 14.87 9.28
N ILE A 128 -31.53 15.09 8.79
CA ILE A 128 -31.25 15.73 7.50
C ILE A 128 -31.17 14.66 6.41
N PRO A 129 -32.09 14.64 5.44
CA PRO A 129 -32.16 13.56 4.46
C PRO A 129 -31.05 13.64 3.39
N ASN A 130 -30.55 14.87 3.09
CA ASN A 130 -29.52 15.08 2.07
C ASN A 130 -28.64 16.29 2.44
N LEU A 131 -27.34 16.03 2.65
CA LEU A 131 -26.36 17.08 2.98
C LEU A 131 -26.08 18.03 1.82
N GLY A 132 -26.23 17.56 0.59
CA GLY A 132 -25.99 18.35 -0.63
C GLY A 132 -27.13 19.28 -1.02
N GLN A 133 -28.27 19.22 -0.33
CA GLN A 133 -29.47 20.02 -0.60
C GLN A 133 -29.96 20.79 0.65
N PRO A 134 -30.84 21.79 0.51
CA PRO A 134 -31.51 22.41 1.64
C PRO A 134 -32.29 21.36 2.47
N ASP A 135 -32.36 21.57 3.79
CA ASP A 135 -32.85 20.56 4.72
C ASP A 135 -34.34 20.27 4.67
N HIS A 136 -35.18 21.25 4.33
CA HIS A 136 -36.65 21.12 4.23
C HIS A 136 -37.34 20.28 5.32
N LEU A 137 -36.82 20.38 6.58
CA LEU A 137 -37.21 19.50 7.69
C LEU A 137 -38.63 19.76 8.22
N LEU A 138 -39.18 20.94 8.05
CA LEU A 138 -40.47 21.33 8.62
C LEU A 138 -41.47 21.71 7.51
N ALA A 139 -42.25 20.73 7.02
CA ALA A 139 -43.27 20.97 5.98
C ALA A 139 -42.77 21.78 4.75
N GLY A 140 -41.56 21.50 4.28
CA GLY A 140 -40.93 22.20 3.16
C GLY A 140 -40.14 23.46 3.53
N ILE A 141 -40.08 23.81 4.82
CA ILE A 141 -39.26 24.93 5.33
C ILE A 141 -37.88 24.44 5.73
N SER A 142 -36.83 25.12 5.30
CA SER A 142 -35.43 24.84 5.71
C SER A 142 -35.21 25.34 7.15
N LEU A 143 -34.91 24.43 8.10
CA LEU A 143 -34.79 24.74 9.52
C LEU A 143 -33.36 25.20 9.90
N LEU A 144 -32.32 24.65 9.29
CA LEU A 144 -30.92 24.93 9.59
C LEU A 144 -30.56 26.43 9.51
N PRO A 145 -31.06 27.24 8.55
CA PRO A 145 -30.82 28.68 8.53
C PRO A 145 -31.34 29.39 9.80
N PHE A 146 -32.48 28.95 10.33
CA PHE A 146 -33.03 29.51 11.59
C PHE A 146 -32.18 29.10 12.80
N VAL A 147 -31.71 27.84 12.85
CA VAL A 147 -30.78 27.37 13.89
C VAL A 147 -29.49 28.18 13.86
N MET A 148 -28.91 28.41 12.67
CA MET A 148 -27.72 29.23 12.51
C MET A 148 -27.95 30.66 13.04
N THR A 149 -29.08 31.26 12.68
CA THR A 149 -29.45 32.60 13.14
C THR A 149 -29.64 32.64 14.67
N LEU A 150 -30.30 31.65 15.24
CA LEU A 150 -30.48 31.51 16.69
C LEU A 150 -29.10 31.44 17.40
N VAL A 151 -28.17 30.59 16.90
CA VAL A 151 -26.82 30.48 17.48
C VAL A 151 -26.08 31.81 17.36
N THR A 152 -26.24 32.56 16.25
CA THR A 152 -25.66 33.90 16.07
C THR A 152 -26.24 34.88 17.08
N CYS A 153 -27.55 34.84 17.33
CA CYS A 153 -28.17 35.66 18.36
C CYS A 153 -27.65 35.32 19.77
N VAL A 154 -27.58 34.04 20.12
CA VAL A 154 -27.00 33.59 21.38
C VAL A 154 -25.57 34.08 21.55
N TYR A 155 -24.75 33.96 20.50
CA TYR A 155 -23.37 34.47 20.46
C TYR A 155 -23.33 35.98 20.76
N ALA A 156 -24.18 36.79 20.13
CA ALA A 156 -24.27 38.23 20.34
C ALA A 156 -24.64 38.61 21.77
N PHE A 157 -25.44 37.79 22.46
CA PHE A 157 -25.83 38.05 23.85
C PHE A 157 -24.80 37.52 24.87
N VAL A 158 -24.08 36.47 24.58
CA VAL A 158 -23.05 35.85 25.44
C VAL A 158 -21.72 36.63 25.36
N MET A 159 -21.42 37.31 24.30
CA MET A 159 -20.16 38.06 24.13
C MET A 159 -20.06 39.23 25.17
N PRO A 160 -18.94 39.26 25.97
CA PRO A 160 -18.71 40.34 26.95
C PRO A 160 -18.29 41.63 26.23
N ASN A 161 -18.63 42.78 26.90
CA ASN A 161 -18.16 44.11 26.49
C ASN A 161 -18.58 44.60 25.11
N ILE A 162 -19.68 44.07 24.57
CA ILE A 162 -20.29 44.52 23.32
C ILE A 162 -21.33 45.59 23.61
N SER A 163 -21.31 46.72 22.89
CA SER A 163 -22.31 47.79 22.97
C SER A 163 -23.67 47.30 22.42
N LYS A 164 -24.77 47.98 22.92
CA LYS A 164 -26.12 47.67 22.40
C LYS A 164 -26.21 47.81 20.87
N LYS A 165 -25.51 48.79 20.28
CA LYS A 165 -25.45 48.98 18.82
C LYS A 165 -24.83 47.80 18.10
N GLU A 166 -23.73 47.26 18.57
CA GLU A 166 -23.04 46.11 17.99
C GLU A 166 -23.82 44.85 18.11
N ARG A 167 -24.51 44.62 19.25
CA ARG A 167 -25.45 43.52 19.37
C ARG A 167 -26.52 43.54 18.30
N LEU A 168 -27.11 44.72 18.10
CA LEU A 168 -28.12 44.92 17.07
C LEU A 168 -27.54 44.67 15.67
N GLN A 169 -26.32 45.12 15.40
CA GLN A 169 -25.62 44.86 14.15
C GLN A 169 -25.37 43.35 13.94
N THR A 170 -24.92 42.64 14.95
CA THR A 170 -24.67 41.18 14.86
C THR A 170 -25.97 40.40 14.59
N VAL A 171 -27.06 40.79 15.24
CA VAL A 171 -28.39 40.21 14.99
C VAL A 171 -28.87 40.52 13.58
N ALA A 172 -28.70 41.78 13.12
CA ALA A 172 -29.05 42.20 11.76
C ALA A 172 -28.24 41.40 10.71
N ILE A 173 -26.93 41.17 10.93
CA ILE A 173 -26.08 40.33 10.09
C ILE A 173 -26.60 38.87 10.10
N GLY A 174 -27.02 38.35 11.24
CA GLY A 174 -27.62 37.02 11.34
C GLY A 174 -28.88 36.86 10.50
N ILE A 175 -29.78 37.88 10.55
CA ILE A 175 -31.00 37.91 9.73
C ILE A 175 -30.65 38.03 8.24
N PHE A 176 -29.66 38.84 7.91
CA PHE A 176 -29.18 38.96 6.51
C PHE A 176 -28.70 37.60 5.98
N PHE A 177 -27.90 36.87 6.74
CA PHE A 177 -27.46 35.53 6.35
C PHE A 177 -28.58 34.48 6.36
N LEU A 178 -29.61 34.64 7.18
CA LEU A 178 -30.81 33.79 7.10
C LEU A 178 -31.43 33.85 5.71
N VAL A 179 -31.57 35.05 5.18
CA VAL A 179 -32.18 35.27 3.83
C VAL A 179 -31.21 34.79 2.75
N LEU A 180 -29.94 35.14 2.84
CA LEU A 180 -28.91 34.81 1.83
C LEU A 180 -28.69 33.28 1.71
N LEU A 181 -28.70 32.58 2.83
CA LEU A 181 -28.36 31.16 2.88
C LEU A 181 -29.59 30.25 3.02
N TYR A 182 -30.78 30.76 2.86
CA TYR A 182 -32.03 29.97 3.02
C TYR A 182 -32.10 28.76 2.09
N ALA A 183 -31.58 28.90 0.87
CA ALA A 183 -31.52 27.83 -0.14
C ALA A 183 -30.15 27.15 -0.23
N ALA A 184 -29.27 27.36 0.76
CA ALA A 184 -27.95 26.77 0.75
C ALA A 184 -27.97 25.27 1.13
N PRO A 185 -27.02 24.47 0.64
CA PRO A 185 -26.90 23.06 1.05
C PRO A 185 -26.74 22.90 2.55
N SER A 186 -27.37 21.86 3.12
CA SER A 186 -27.32 21.54 4.55
C SER A 186 -25.89 21.42 5.09
N ALA A 187 -24.98 20.84 4.32
CA ALA A 187 -23.57 20.71 4.69
C ALA A 187 -22.90 22.06 4.98
N LEU A 188 -23.19 23.08 4.19
CA LEU A 188 -22.64 24.43 4.39
C LEU A 188 -23.16 25.06 5.68
N LEU A 189 -24.46 24.92 5.94
CA LEU A 189 -25.09 25.45 7.15
C LEU A 189 -24.57 24.74 8.43
N ILE A 190 -24.39 23.43 8.37
CA ILE A 190 -23.79 22.66 9.46
C ILE A 190 -22.36 23.14 9.74
N PHE A 191 -21.54 23.25 8.70
CA PHE A 191 -20.18 23.78 8.81
C PHE A 191 -20.18 25.16 9.49
N TRP A 192 -21.09 26.03 9.12
CA TRP A 192 -21.17 27.38 9.68
C TRP A 192 -21.68 27.37 11.13
N ILE A 193 -22.70 26.58 11.45
CA ILE A 193 -23.20 26.40 12.82
C ILE A 193 -22.09 25.89 13.74
N CYS A 194 -21.29 24.91 13.27
CA CYS A 194 -20.14 24.42 14.01
C CYS A 194 -19.07 25.50 14.25
N ASN A 195 -18.75 26.32 13.25
CA ASN A 195 -17.82 27.45 13.46
C ASN A 195 -18.32 28.47 14.49
N LEU A 196 -19.61 28.79 14.46
CA LEU A 196 -20.23 29.66 15.48
C LEU A 196 -20.20 29.01 16.86
N PHE A 197 -20.45 27.71 16.93
CA PHE A 197 -20.40 26.94 18.17
C PHE A 197 -18.98 26.94 18.78
N TRP A 198 -17.93 26.74 18.00
CA TRP A 198 -16.55 26.84 18.49
C TRP A 198 -16.22 28.24 18.99
N SER A 199 -16.69 29.28 18.30
CA SER A 199 -16.51 30.68 18.73
C SER A 199 -17.29 30.99 20.02
N LEU A 200 -18.49 30.45 20.18
CA LEU A 200 -19.29 30.58 21.41
C LEU A 200 -18.62 29.84 22.58
N LEU A 201 -18.13 28.62 22.33
CA LEU A 201 -17.42 27.83 23.32
C LEU A 201 -16.16 28.53 23.81
N ASP A 202 -15.35 29.12 22.89
CA ASP A 202 -14.18 29.94 23.25
C ASP A 202 -14.56 31.13 24.11
N SER A 203 -15.66 31.81 23.79
CA SER A 203 -16.14 32.96 24.55
C SER A 203 -16.59 32.60 25.98
N VAL A 204 -17.32 31.48 26.10
CA VAL A 204 -17.78 30.98 27.42
C VAL A 204 -16.63 30.45 28.27
N LEU A 205 -15.74 29.67 27.65
CA LEU A 205 -14.56 29.12 28.35
C LEU A 205 -13.61 30.24 28.79
N SER A 206 -13.36 31.22 27.95
CA SER A 206 -12.48 32.34 28.30
C SER A 206 -13.03 33.21 29.46
N GLN A 207 -14.35 33.25 29.65
CA GLN A 207 -14.97 33.95 30.80
C GLN A 207 -14.89 33.14 32.09
N LYS A 208 -15.15 31.82 32.03
CA LYS A 208 -15.22 30.98 33.24
C LYS A 208 -13.87 30.47 33.72
N MET A 209 -12.86 30.42 32.85
CA MET A 209 -11.55 29.84 33.14
C MET A 209 -10.42 30.89 33.02
N THR A 210 -10.62 32.07 33.59
CA THR A 210 -9.64 33.18 33.59
C THR A 210 -8.27 32.74 34.08
N TRP A 211 -8.21 31.91 35.15
CA TRP A 211 -6.95 31.41 35.68
C TRP A 211 -6.18 30.51 34.70
N ILE A 212 -6.86 29.68 33.87
CA ILE A 212 -6.20 28.93 32.78
C ILE A 212 -5.76 29.87 31.69
N GLY A 213 -6.60 30.84 31.31
CA GLY A 213 -6.24 31.88 30.35
C GLY A 213 -5.01 32.67 30.77
N ASP A 214 -4.93 33.05 32.04
CA ASP A 214 -3.78 33.75 32.64
C ASP A 214 -2.53 32.85 32.68
N PHE A 215 -2.69 31.58 33.06
CA PHE A 215 -1.60 30.60 33.02
C PHE A 215 -1.09 30.37 31.59
N VAL A 216 -1.98 30.17 30.62
CA VAL A 216 -1.61 29.97 29.21
C VAL A 216 -0.97 31.24 28.63
N SER A 217 -1.54 32.41 28.86
CA SER A 217 -1.00 33.70 28.34
C SER A 217 0.34 34.03 28.93
N GLY A 218 0.55 33.75 30.23
CA GLY A 218 1.84 33.93 30.94
C GLY A 218 2.91 32.94 30.45
N ASN A 219 2.54 31.75 29.97
CA ASN A 219 3.45 30.70 29.53
C ASN A 219 3.33 30.36 28.02
N GLU A 220 2.78 31.26 27.23
CA GLU A 220 2.44 31.08 25.81
C GLU A 220 3.62 30.53 24.99
N LEU A 221 4.85 30.97 25.22
CA LEU A 221 6.03 30.47 24.52
C LEU A 221 6.31 28.99 24.83
N ALA A 222 6.12 28.58 26.08
CA ALA A 222 6.28 27.19 26.48
C ALA A 222 5.25 26.30 25.74
N PHE A 223 3.98 26.72 25.72
CA PHE A 223 2.94 26.00 24.98
C PHE A 223 3.27 25.86 23.50
N HIS A 224 3.77 26.92 22.84
CA HIS A 224 4.14 26.86 21.41
C HIS A 224 5.28 25.87 21.14
N ILE A 225 6.37 25.91 21.91
CA ILE A 225 7.53 25.02 21.73
C ILE A 225 7.13 23.58 22.01
N ILE A 226 6.49 23.33 23.14
CA ILE A 226 6.07 21.99 23.58
C ILE A 226 5.06 21.40 22.59
N PHE A 227 4.07 22.18 22.16
CA PHE A 227 3.10 21.74 21.16
C PHE A 227 3.76 21.42 19.84
N ALA A 228 4.64 22.32 19.33
CA ALA A 228 5.35 22.10 18.07
C ALA A 228 6.21 20.82 18.10
N LEU A 229 6.94 20.59 19.19
CA LEU A 229 7.76 19.37 19.34
C LEU A 229 6.88 18.11 19.43
N SER A 230 5.84 18.16 20.26
CA SER A 230 4.91 17.03 20.44
C SER A 230 4.15 16.70 19.15
N LEU A 231 3.73 17.71 18.38
CA LEU A 231 3.07 17.55 17.10
C LEU A 231 4.03 16.96 16.06
N THR A 232 5.26 17.46 15.99
CA THR A 232 6.30 16.94 15.07
C THR A 232 6.59 15.47 15.33
N VAL A 233 6.87 15.10 16.58
CA VAL A 233 7.27 13.73 16.93
C VAL A 233 6.09 12.77 17.02
N GLY A 234 4.93 13.25 17.50
CA GLY A 234 3.76 12.42 17.75
C GLY A 234 2.84 12.23 16.54
N VAL A 235 2.83 13.17 15.58
CA VAL A 235 1.88 13.12 14.45
C VAL A 235 2.56 13.33 13.10
N LEU A 236 3.28 14.45 12.89
CA LEU A 236 3.71 14.83 11.54
C LEU A 236 4.74 13.87 10.96
N VAL A 237 5.78 13.54 11.70
CA VAL A 237 6.81 12.59 11.25
C VAL A 237 6.24 11.16 11.14
N PRO A 238 5.47 10.64 12.11
CA PRO A 238 4.80 9.35 11.96
C PRO A 238 3.91 9.26 10.73
N THR A 239 3.14 10.31 10.45
CA THR A 239 2.26 10.36 9.27
C THR A 239 3.06 10.35 7.97
N ASP A 240 4.15 11.11 7.87
CA ASP A 240 5.04 11.11 6.70
C ASP A 240 5.66 9.72 6.46
N ILE A 241 6.10 9.05 7.53
CA ILE A 241 6.62 7.69 7.44
C ILE A 241 5.53 6.72 6.97
N TYR A 242 4.30 6.83 7.53
CA TYR A 242 3.19 5.99 7.13
C TYR A 242 2.88 6.13 5.63
N ILE A 243 2.72 7.37 5.14
CA ILE A 243 2.35 7.63 3.74
C ILE A 243 3.39 7.06 2.78
N LYS A 244 4.69 7.27 3.07
CA LYS A 244 5.79 6.80 2.22
C LYS A 244 5.93 5.29 2.18
N ASN A 245 5.48 4.60 3.21
CA ASN A 245 5.58 3.15 3.33
C ASN A 245 4.20 2.45 3.34
N ALA A 246 3.13 3.15 2.94
CA ALA A 246 1.77 2.62 3.01
C ALA A 246 1.59 1.32 2.21
N SER A 247 2.33 1.15 1.10
CA SER A 247 2.33 -0.08 0.31
C SER A 247 2.91 -1.31 1.04
N GLN A 248 3.73 -1.08 2.06
CA GLN A 248 4.35 -2.15 2.86
C GLN A 248 3.60 -2.40 4.17
N LEU A 249 2.63 -1.54 4.52
CA LEU A 249 1.86 -1.65 5.75
C LEU A 249 0.52 -2.32 5.47
N TRP A 250 0.16 -3.30 6.28
CA TRP A 250 -1.06 -4.10 6.15
C TRP A 250 -2.30 -3.50 6.84
N PHE A 251 -2.16 -2.32 7.50
CA PHE A 251 -3.23 -1.63 8.23
C PHE A 251 -3.49 -0.23 7.69
N ASP A 252 -4.72 0.24 7.86
CA ASP A 252 -5.14 1.56 7.44
C ASP A 252 -4.62 2.66 8.38
N TYR A 253 -4.42 3.86 7.83
CA TYR A 253 -4.04 5.03 8.62
C TYR A 253 -5.03 5.32 9.77
N LYS A 254 -6.34 5.10 9.56
CA LYS A 254 -7.38 5.28 10.58
C LYS A 254 -7.16 4.39 11.81
N ASP A 255 -6.53 3.23 11.66
CA ASP A 255 -6.31 2.29 12.75
C ASP A 255 -5.15 2.71 13.65
N ILE A 256 -4.14 3.41 13.11
CA ILE A 256 -2.94 3.81 13.87
C ILE A 256 -2.96 5.26 14.34
N ILE A 257 -3.67 6.17 13.66
CA ILE A 257 -3.66 7.61 13.98
C ILE A 257 -4.10 7.90 15.41
N LYS A 258 -5.01 7.11 15.97
CA LYS A 258 -5.44 7.24 17.38
C LYS A 258 -4.28 7.11 18.37
N TYR A 259 -3.30 6.27 18.04
CA TYR A 259 -2.09 6.08 18.85
C TYR A 259 -1.13 7.26 18.66
N PHE A 260 -0.97 7.76 17.43
CA PHE A 260 -0.16 8.95 17.16
C PHE A 260 -0.68 10.18 17.94
N LEU A 261 -2.00 10.39 17.91
CA LEU A 261 -2.62 11.47 18.68
C LEU A 261 -2.48 11.26 20.19
N SER A 262 -2.64 10.04 20.68
CA SER A 262 -2.41 9.69 22.08
C SER A 262 -0.97 9.96 22.51
N ASP A 263 0.00 9.64 21.66
CA ASP A 263 1.42 9.88 21.94
C ASP A 263 1.75 11.38 21.89
N MET A 264 1.19 12.13 20.96
CA MET A 264 1.31 13.60 20.94
C MET A 264 0.81 14.21 22.25
N VAL A 265 -0.38 13.80 22.72
CA VAL A 265 -0.95 14.29 23.98
C VAL A 265 -0.08 13.90 25.15
N ARG A 266 0.40 12.65 25.20
CA ARG A 266 1.31 12.15 26.25
C ARG A 266 2.61 12.95 26.28
N TYR A 267 3.26 13.16 25.15
CA TYR A 267 4.48 13.97 25.07
C TYR A 267 4.22 15.39 25.51
N PHE A 268 3.12 16.00 25.03
CA PHE A 268 2.73 17.35 25.44
C PHE A 268 2.54 17.48 26.94
N VAL A 269 1.79 16.57 27.55
CA VAL A 269 1.52 16.59 29.01
C VAL A 269 2.81 16.39 29.80
N VAL A 270 3.64 15.41 29.44
CA VAL A 270 4.91 15.13 30.14
C VAL A 270 5.84 16.33 30.05
N LEU A 271 6.04 16.90 28.85
CA LEU A 271 6.91 18.06 28.68
C LEU A 271 6.37 19.30 29.39
N LEU A 272 5.05 19.48 29.42
CA LEU A 272 4.42 20.58 30.15
C LEU A 272 4.59 20.40 31.67
N LEU A 273 4.43 19.20 32.20
CA LEU A 273 4.67 18.91 33.60
C LEU A 273 6.13 19.18 34.00
N CYS A 274 7.08 18.75 33.18
CA CYS A 274 8.51 19.07 33.39
C CYS A 274 8.75 20.59 33.40
N TYR A 275 8.08 21.34 32.49
CA TYR A 275 8.16 22.79 32.48
C TYR A 275 7.59 23.43 33.77
N VAL A 276 6.47 22.95 34.27
CA VAL A 276 5.84 23.45 35.50
C VAL A 276 6.71 23.21 36.72
N ILE A 277 7.36 22.04 36.80
CA ILE A 277 8.29 21.69 37.88
C ILE A 277 9.52 22.65 37.91
N CYS A 278 9.90 23.20 36.77
CA CYS A 278 10.97 24.21 36.67
C CYS A 278 10.48 25.55 37.27
N TRP A 279 10.52 25.74 38.57
CA TRP A 279 10.02 26.93 39.25
C TRP A 279 10.83 28.21 39.05
N ARG A 280 12.18 28.09 38.80
CA ARG A 280 13.05 29.26 38.59
C ARG A 280 13.02 29.69 37.12
N GLN A 281 12.83 30.99 36.86
CA GLN A 281 12.78 31.57 35.49
C GLN A 281 13.99 31.16 34.63
N LYS A 282 15.21 31.15 35.22
CA LYS A 282 16.40 30.73 34.51
C LYS A 282 16.35 29.27 34.08
N ILE A 283 15.84 28.37 34.95
CA ILE A 283 15.71 26.93 34.62
C ILE A 283 14.64 26.74 33.55
N ARG A 284 13.52 27.44 33.60
CA ARG A 284 12.49 27.44 32.55
C ARG A 284 13.07 27.88 31.19
N GLY A 285 13.88 28.94 31.19
CA GLY A 285 14.54 29.42 29.98
C GLY A 285 15.52 28.41 29.41
N ILE A 286 16.33 27.77 30.24
CA ILE A 286 17.25 26.68 29.84
C ILE A 286 16.43 25.50 29.26
N TYR A 287 15.39 25.07 29.95
CA TYR A 287 14.51 23.98 29.50
C TYR A 287 13.91 24.28 28.11
N LEU A 288 13.32 25.44 27.91
CA LEU A 288 12.77 25.85 26.63
C LEU A 288 13.82 25.99 25.52
N SER A 289 15.03 26.42 25.84
CA SER A 289 16.12 26.48 24.86
C SER A 289 16.51 25.08 24.38
N VAL A 290 16.56 24.08 25.28
CA VAL A 290 16.83 22.69 24.94
C VAL A 290 15.72 22.13 24.06
N LEU A 291 14.44 22.29 24.46
CA LEU A 291 13.31 21.82 23.65
C LEU A 291 13.26 22.44 22.27
N LEU A 292 13.58 23.73 22.15
CA LEU A 292 13.65 24.39 20.85
C LEU A 292 14.79 23.85 20.00
N GLY A 293 15.97 23.58 20.61
CA GLY A 293 17.09 22.93 19.92
C GLY A 293 16.75 21.53 19.45
N LEU A 294 16.04 20.76 20.27
CA LEU A 294 15.54 19.44 19.90
C LEU A 294 14.53 19.50 18.74
N LEU A 295 13.62 20.49 18.76
CA LEU A 295 12.68 20.70 17.65
C LEU A 295 13.41 20.99 16.33
N PHE A 296 14.43 21.87 16.35
CA PHE A 296 15.25 22.17 15.19
C PHE A 296 16.00 20.94 14.70
N GLY A 297 16.68 20.22 15.60
CA GLY A 297 17.42 19.01 15.28
C GLY A 297 16.52 17.94 14.66
N ALA A 298 15.37 17.68 15.29
CA ALA A 298 14.39 16.72 14.77
C ALA A 298 13.84 17.11 13.40
N PHE A 299 13.53 18.39 13.19
CA PHE A 299 13.09 18.92 11.91
C PHE A 299 14.15 18.75 10.81
N LEU A 300 15.40 19.17 11.07
CA LEU A 300 16.50 19.04 10.11
C LEU A 300 16.76 17.56 9.79
N GLN A 301 16.81 16.71 10.81
CA GLN A 301 17.06 15.29 10.66
C GLN A 301 15.97 14.59 9.86
N SER A 302 14.72 14.97 10.03
CA SER A 302 13.60 14.28 9.38
C SER A 302 13.37 14.69 7.93
N TYR A 303 13.65 15.96 7.60
CA TYR A 303 13.23 16.55 6.33
C TYR A 303 14.37 17.07 5.44
N ILE A 304 15.56 17.29 6.00
CA ILE A 304 16.68 17.90 5.27
C ILE A 304 17.88 16.95 5.20
N ILE A 305 18.22 16.30 6.33
CA ILE A 305 19.38 15.40 6.38
C ILE A 305 18.94 14.01 5.91
N SER A 306 19.16 13.72 4.63
CA SER A 306 18.97 12.39 4.08
C SER A 306 20.30 11.62 4.11
N ILE A 307 20.32 10.49 4.79
CA ILE A 307 21.45 9.56 4.82
C ILE A 307 20.94 8.25 4.22
N ASP A 308 21.61 7.79 3.19
CA ASP A 308 21.34 6.49 2.58
C ASP A 308 22.02 5.40 3.38
N TYR A 309 21.26 4.50 3.98
CA TYR A 309 21.73 3.33 4.72
C TYR A 309 21.57 2.04 3.89
N GLY A 310 21.20 2.13 2.63
CA GLY A 310 20.84 0.99 1.81
C GLY A 310 19.40 0.50 2.05
N MET A 311 19.10 -0.70 1.59
CA MET A 311 17.79 -1.31 1.81
C MET A 311 17.62 -1.70 3.28
N PHE A 312 16.42 -1.44 3.82
CA PHE A 312 16.03 -1.92 5.15
C PHE A 312 15.40 -3.31 5.03
N ASP A 313 16.22 -4.30 4.73
CA ASP A 313 15.85 -5.70 4.54
C ASP A 313 16.14 -6.58 5.76
N GLY A 314 16.61 -5.96 6.87
CA GLY A 314 16.97 -6.62 8.12
C GLY A 314 18.45 -6.96 8.23
N HIS A 315 19.24 -6.74 7.20
CA HIS A 315 20.70 -6.93 7.29
C HIS A 315 21.36 -5.92 8.22
N GLU A 316 22.46 -6.32 8.83
CA GLU A 316 23.20 -5.48 9.75
C GLU A 316 23.81 -4.28 9.03
N ILE A 317 23.46 -3.08 9.47
CA ILE A 317 24.10 -1.85 8.98
C ILE A 317 25.52 -1.79 9.59
N LYS A 318 26.54 -1.74 8.74
CA LYS A 318 27.94 -1.52 9.14
C LYS A 318 28.13 -0.06 9.55
N TRP A 319 27.81 0.27 10.80
CA TRP A 319 27.83 1.65 11.33
C TRP A 319 29.19 2.32 11.22
N GLU A 320 30.28 1.54 11.18
CA GLU A 320 31.65 2.01 11.01
C GLU A 320 31.85 2.77 9.70
N ASN A 321 31.13 2.41 8.64
CA ASN A 321 31.21 3.06 7.32
C ASN A 321 30.67 4.50 7.37
N TYR A 322 29.89 4.85 8.38
CA TYR A 322 29.23 6.13 8.53
C TYR A 322 29.90 7.07 9.54
N LYS A 323 31.10 6.76 10.06
CA LYS A 323 31.80 7.57 11.09
C LYS A 323 31.96 9.06 10.73
N LYS A 324 32.29 9.37 9.46
CA LYS A 324 32.40 10.76 9.00
C LYS A 324 31.05 11.49 9.04
N ILE A 325 29.98 10.80 8.63
CA ILE A 325 28.60 11.30 8.65
C ILE A 325 28.14 11.47 10.09
N GLU A 326 28.46 10.53 10.97
CA GLU A 326 28.16 10.59 12.41
C GLU A 326 28.74 11.84 13.06
N ILE A 327 30.03 12.14 12.80
CA ILE A 327 30.69 13.33 13.31
C ILE A 327 29.99 14.60 12.83
N LEU A 328 29.75 14.73 11.50
CA LEU A 328 29.08 15.88 10.92
C LEU A 328 27.65 16.04 11.48
N ASN A 329 26.91 14.96 11.56
CA ASN A 329 25.55 14.96 12.08
C ASN A 329 25.52 15.37 13.57
N THR A 330 26.46 14.88 14.35
CA THR A 330 26.63 15.27 15.76
C THR A 330 26.92 16.77 15.92
N PHE A 331 27.80 17.33 15.07
CA PHE A 331 28.06 18.77 15.07
C PHE A 331 26.80 19.59 14.75
N ILE A 332 25.97 19.15 13.79
CA ILE A 332 24.70 19.84 13.45
C ILE A 332 23.77 19.86 14.67
N TRP A 333 23.63 18.74 15.37
CA TRP A 333 22.80 18.66 16.55
C TRP A 333 23.32 19.52 17.70
N ILE A 334 24.64 19.49 17.95
CA ILE A 334 25.30 20.37 18.96
C ILE A 334 25.08 21.83 18.57
N PHE A 335 25.22 22.18 17.30
CA PHE A 335 24.97 23.54 16.82
C PHE A 335 23.52 23.99 17.07
N CYS A 336 22.50 23.15 16.78
CA CYS A 336 21.10 23.46 17.05
C CYS A 336 20.86 23.73 18.55
N LEU A 337 21.40 22.92 19.42
CA LEU A 337 21.30 23.08 20.89
C LEU A 337 22.05 24.29 21.37
N ALA A 338 23.27 24.50 20.90
CA ALA A 338 24.15 25.60 21.34
C ALA A 338 23.58 26.95 20.87
N GLU A 339 23.13 27.05 19.62
CA GLU A 339 22.60 28.32 19.07
C GLU A 339 21.31 28.74 19.80
N THR A 340 20.42 27.83 20.07
CA THR A 340 19.20 28.11 20.86
C THR A 340 19.57 28.52 22.29
N PHE A 341 20.51 27.80 22.92
CA PHE A 341 21.01 28.14 24.27
C PHE A 341 21.67 29.53 24.33
N VAL A 342 22.55 29.87 23.36
CA VAL A 342 23.20 31.17 23.28
C VAL A 342 22.17 32.30 23.11
N LYS A 343 21.15 32.10 22.26
CA LYS A 343 20.07 33.10 22.11
C LYS A 343 19.31 33.36 23.39
N PHE A 344 18.95 32.27 24.13
CA PHE A 344 18.30 32.38 25.42
C PHE A 344 19.21 33.01 26.48
N ARG A 345 20.50 32.66 26.49
CA ARG A 345 21.47 33.25 27.38
C ARG A 345 21.65 34.75 27.13
N ARG A 346 21.76 35.18 25.87
CA ARG A 346 21.86 36.62 25.49
C ARG A 346 20.63 37.43 25.94
N ALA A 347 19.45 36.78 25.95
CA ALA A 347 18.25 37.37 26.50
C ALA A 347 18.11 37.23 28.01
N GLN A 348 19.18 36.79 28.73
CA GLN A 348 19.17 36.54 30.18
C GLN A 348 18.10 35.53 30.60
N PHE A 349 17.74 34.61 29.73
CA PHE A 349 16.66 33.61 29.89
C PHE A 349 15.26 34.24 30.16
N ASP A 350 15.09 35.52 29.79
CA ASP A 350 13.80 36.20 29.84
C ASP A 350 12.94 35.75 28.65
N ILE A 351 11.89 35.01 28.94
CA ILE A 351 10.98 34.41 27.98
C ILE A 351 10.28 35.51 27.15
N ASN A 352 9.96 36.66 27.74
CA ASN A 352 9.28 37.76 27.06
C ASN A 352 10.13 38.39 25.94
N ARG A 353 11.45 38.45 26.15
CA ARG A 353 12.37 39.02 25.14
C ARG A 353 12.49 38.11 23.92
N ILE A 354 12.37 36.80 24.09
CA ILE A 354 12.57 35.79 23.04
C ILE A 354 11.27 35.46 22.32
N LYS A 355 10.13 35.58 22.97
CA LYS A 355 8.79 35.27 22.46
C LYS A 355 8.54 35.84 21.06
N LYS A 356 9.00 37.07 20.78
CA LYS A 356 8.83 37.77 19.52
C LYS A 356 9.47 37.04 18.33
N TYR A 357 10.56 36.31 18.55
CA TYR A 357 11.31 35.64 17.49
C TYR A 357 10.95 34.14 17.41
N VAL A 358 10.77 33.48 18.54
CA VAL A 358 10.57 32.02 18.57
C VAL A 358 9.20 31.61 18.06
N LYS A 359 8.14 32.36 18.36
CA LYS A 359 6.79 32.07 17.86
C LYS A 359 6.68 31.99 16.33
N PRO A 360 7.13 32.98 15.56
CA PRO A 360 7.10 32.89 14.10
C PRO A 360 7.91 31.69 13.60
N ILE A 361 9.05 31.40 14.19
CA ILE A 361 9.92 30.30 13.78
C ILE A 361 9.24 28.94 14.00
N THR A 362 8.69 28.69 15.18
CA THR A 362 7.98 27.45 15.46
C THR A 362 6.76 27.28 14.55
N PHE A 363 6.04 28.37 14.26
CA PHE A 363 4.95 28.36 13.30
C PHE A 363 5.42 28.00 11.88
N CYS A 364 6.52 28.60 11.42
CA CYS A 364 7.12 28.31 10.12
C CYS A 364 7.54 26.84 10.01
N ILE A 365 8.14 26.27 11.06
CA ILE A 365 8.53 24.84 11.09
C ILE A 365 7.29 23.96 10.89
N ILE A 366 6.22 24.19 11.64
CA ILE A 366 4.97 23.43 11.50
C ILE A 366 4.38 23.62 10.11
N ALA A 367 4.34 24.85 9.60
CA ALA A 367 3.79 25.14 8.28
C ALA A 367 4.56 24.42 7.17
N VAL A 368 5.89 24.42 7.22
CA VAL A 368 6.74 23.70 6.27
C VAL A 368 6.48 22.19 6.34
N GLN A 369 6.39 21.61 7.54
CA GLN A 369 6.08 20.19 7.71
C GLN A 369 4.69 19.85 7.15
N CYS A 370 3.69 20.67 7.39
CA CYS A 370 2.35 20.48 6.81
C CYS A 370 2.37 20.55 5.29
N VAL A 371 3.12 21.50 4.71
CA VAL A 371 3.26 21.61 3.24
C VAL A 371 3.96 20.37 2.67
N VAL A 372 5.04 19.92 3.29
CA VAL A 372 5.72 18.68 2.86
C VAL A 372 4.77 17.49 2.94
N LEU A 373 3.99 17.38 4.01
CA LEU A 373 3.00 16.31 4.17
C LEU A 373 1.93 16.35 3.06
N LEU A 374 1.42 17.53 2.71
CA LEU A 374 0.46 17.69 1.61
C LEU A 374 1.06 17.31 0.26
N ILE A 375 2.34 17.65 0.01
CA ILE A 375 3.05 17.26 -1.20
C ILE A 375 3.23 15.73 -1.23
N THR A 376 3.61 15.13 -0.11
CA THR A 376 3.76 13.67 0.01
C THR A 376 2.42 12.96 -0.24
N LEU A 377 1.31 13.45 0.33
CA LEU A 377 -0.03 12.93 0.08
C LEU A 377 -0.46 13.03 -1.40
N LYS A 378 -0.09 14.12 -2.07
CA LYS A 378 -0.37 14.31 -3.50
C LYS A 378 0.41 13.28 -4.36
N ASN A 379 1.67 13.07 -4.03
CA ASN A 379 2.56 12.18 -4.79
C ASN A 379 2.33 10.70 -4.48
N HIS A 380 1.88 10.39 -3.26
CA HIS A 380 1.58 9.06 -2.76
C HIS A 380 0.15 9.02 -2.21
N PRO A 381 -0.89 9.03 -3.06
CA PRO A 381 -2.27 8.96 -2.58
C PRO A 381 -2.50 7.63 -1.88
N ILE A 382 -2.89 7.67 -0.61
CA ILE A 382 -3.09 6.52 0.28
C ILE A 382 -4.01 5.47 -0.35
N GLN A 383 -5.05 5.90 -1.08
CA GLN A 383 -6.00 5.00 -1.74
C GLN A 383 -5.41 4.05 -2.80
N LYS A 384 -4.28 4.39 -3.44
CA LYS A 384 -3.65 3.51 -4.44
C LYS A 384 -2.95 2.29 -3.84
N TYR A 385 -2.62 2.32 -2.56
CA TYR A 385 -1.84 1.27 -1.89
C TYR A 385 -2.68 0.37 -0.99
N ILE A 386 -3.89 0.77 -0.64
CA ILE A 386 -4.85 -0.02 0.18
C ILE A 386 -5.55 -1.12 -0.64
N GLN A 387 -5.15 -1.40 -1.87
CA GLN A 387 -5.64 -2.57 -2.64
C GLN A 387 -5.10 -3.91 -2.14
N TYR A 388 -4.45 -3.96 -0.99
CA TYR A 388 -4.25 -5.19 -0.27
C TYR A 388 -5.58 -5.57 0.39
N ASP A 389 -6.27 -6.43 -0.29
CA ASP A 389 -7.18 -7.45 0.16
C ASP A 389 -7.41 -7.45 1.68
N ASP A 390 -8.53 -6.93 2.16
CA ASP A 390 -9.10 -6.95 3.52
C ASP A 390 -8.15 -6.74 4.74
N GLY A 391 -6.90 -6.31 4.53
CA GLY A 391 -5.96 -5.98 5.63
C GLY A 391 -5.44 -7.17 6.43
N ARG A 392 -5.36 -8.38 5.85
CA ARG A 392 -4.74 -9.54 6.50
C ARG A 392 -3.27 -9.66 6.15
N ALA A 393 -2.44 -9.87 7.17
CA ALA A 393 -1.04 -10.23 6.98
C ALA A 393 -0.92 -11.62 6.34
N ARG A 394 0.13 -11.83 5.57
CA ARG A 394 0.54 -13.13 5.01
C ARG A 394 1.92 -13.45 5.54
N VAL A 395 1.98 -14.17 6.65
CA VAL A 395 3.24 -14.49 7.32
C VAL A 395 3.48 -16.00 7.28
N LEU A 396 4.54 -16.42 6.62
CA LEU A 396 5.04 -17.77 6.68
C LEU A 396 5.87 -17.94 7.96
N THR A 397 5.59 -19.00 8.72
CA THR A 397 6.20 -19.26 10.03
C THR A 397 7.24 -20.36 9.97
N THR A 398 8.03 -20.51 11.04
CA THR A 398 9.01 -21.59 11.21
C THR A 398 8.39 -22.92 11.62
N LYS A 399 7.07 -23.07 11.58
CA LYS A 399 6.37 -24.33 11.89
C LYS A 399 6.90 -25.46 11.00
N ASN A 400 7.28 -26.58 11.60
CA ASN A 400 7.82 -27.80 10.94
C ASN A 400 9.11 -27.60 10.12
N LEU A 401 9.85 -26.51 10.30
CA LEU A 401 11.03 -26.14 9.48
C LEU A 401 12.07 -27.27 9.33
N TYR A 402 12.31 -28.04 10.38
CA TYR A 402 13.29 -29.17 10.39
C TYR A 402 12.62 -30.49 10.59
N THR A 403 11.40 -30.69 10.07
CA THR A 403 10.63 -31.91 10.22
C THR A 403 10.54 -32.65 8.88
N VAL A 404 10.78 -33.93 8.84
CA VAL A 404 10.58 -34.82 7.66
C VAL A 404 9.60 -35.91 8.02
N SER A 405 8.89 -36.46 7.02
CA SER A 405 7.96 -37.58 7.20
C SER A 405 8.69 -38.90 7.22
N ALA A 406 8.23 -39.83 8.06
CA ALA A 406 8.61 -41.25 8.00
C ALA A 406 8.02 -41.95 6.76
N LYS A 407 7.03 -41.34 6.08
CA LYS A 407 6.36 -41.86 4.87
C LYS A 407 6.97 -41.20 3.63
N ASP A 408 6.20 -40.39 2.93
CA ASP A 408 6.64 -39.72 1.71
C ASP A 408 7.08 -38.26 1.97
N ASN A 409 8.12 -37.86 1.26
CA ASN A 409 8.66 -36.51 1.33
C ASN A 409 8.82 -35.92 -0.07
N ILE A 410 8.36 -34.68 -0.26
CA ILE A 410 8.73 -33.83 -1.37
C ILE A 410 9.49 -32.63 -0.80
N ILE A 411 10.78 -32.56 -1.08
CA ILE A 411 11.70 -31.57 -0.53
C ILE A 411 12.28 -30.75 -1.68
N ILE A 412 12.07 -29.45 -1.65
CA ILE A 412 12.50 -28.55 -2.70
C ILE A 412 13.44 -27.52 -2.08
N PHE A 413 14.65 -27.41 -2.60
CA PHE A 413 15.61 -26.35 -2.29
C PHE A 413 15.68 -25.40 -3.46
N LEU A 414 15.20 -24.19 -3.28
CA LEU A 414 15.48 -23.09 -4.17
C LEU A 414 16.71 -22.37 -3.65
N ILE A 415 17.77 -22.34 -4.47
CA ILE A 415 19.01 -21.62 -4.22
C ILE A 415 18.99 -20.41 -5.15
N ASP A 416 18.65 -19.23 -4.61
CA ASP A 416 18.43 -18.00 -5.37
C ASP A 416 19.62 -17.68 -6.29
N GLU A 417 19.35 -17.29 -7.53
CA GLU A 417 20.33 -16.88 -8.55
C GLU A 417 21.43 -17.93 -8.87
N PHE A 418 21.21 -19.22 -8.60
CA PHE A 418 22.19 -20.25 -8.83
C PHE A 418 22.24 -20.69 -10.30
N ASP A 419 23.25 -20.21 -11.01
CA ASP A 419 23.46 -20.48 -12.44
C ASP A 419 24.04 -21.88 -12.70
N ALA A 420 23.55 -22.51 -13.77
CA ALA A 420 24.01 -23.83 -14.21
C ALA A 420 25.53 -23.87 -14.55
N ALA A 421 26.09 -22.77 -15.05
CA ALA A 421 27.53 -22.69 -15.34
C ALA A 421 28.37 -22.78 -14.06
N ILE A 422 27.93 -22.12 -12.97
CA ILE A 422 28.59 -22.21 -11.66
C ILE A 422 28.51 -23.64 -11.12
N PHE A 423 27.34 -24.29 -11.26
CA PHE A 423 27.20 -25.69 -10.83
C PHE A 423 28.13 -26.63 -11.58
N GLU A 424 28.28 -26.48 -12.89
CA GLU A 424 29.18 -27.28 -13.71
C GLU A 424 30.64 -27.03 -13.36
N GLU A 425 31.03 -25.78 -13.11
CA GLU A 425 32.35 -25.44 -12.60
C GLU A 425 32.65 -26.12 -11.27
N ILE A 426 31.69 -26.15 -10.36
CA ILE A 426 31.79 -26.88 -9.09
C ILE A 426 31.98 -28.38 -9.33
N LEU A 427 31.20 -28.99 -10.23
CA LEU A 427 31.34 -30.41 -10.56
C LEU A 427 32.70 -30.77 -11.19
N GLN A 428 33.33 -29.84 -11.91
CA GLN A 428 34.67 -30.01 -12.48
C GLN A 428 35.77 -29.90 -11.44
N ASN A 429 35.68 -28.86 -10.59
CA ASN A 429 36.73 -28.52 -9.65
C ASN A 429 36.66 -29.23 -8.31
N ASN A 430 35.48 -29.81 -7.96
CA ASN A 430 35.27 -30.49 -6.67
C ASN A 430 34.72 -31.93 -6.87
N SER A 431 35.64 -32.88 -6.92
CA SER A 431 35.29 -34.30 -7.12
C SER A 431 34.41 -34.91 -6.01
N LYS A 432 34.37 -34.29 -4.83
CA LYS A 432 33.56 -34.78 -3.69
C LYS A 432 32.08 -34.40 -3.83
N ILE A 433 31.75 -33.45 -4.66
CA ILE A 433 30.36 -32.97 -4.86
C ILE A 433 29.57 -33.93 -5.76
N ARG A 434 30.16 -34.41 -6.82
CA ARG A 434 29.50 -35.27 -7.82
C ARG A 434 28.84 -36.53 -7.21
N PRO A 435 29.46 -37.29 -6.29
CA PRO A 435 28.82 -38.44 -5.66
C PRO A 435 27.62 -38.10 -4.78
N VAL A 436 27.51 -36.87 -4.29
CA VAL A 436 26.35 -36.44 -3.46
C VAL A 436 25.06 -36.44 -4.28
N PHE A 437 25.16 -36.10 -5.55
CA PHE A 437 24.04 -35.97 -6.50
C PHE A 437 23.93 -37.15 -7.46
N LYS A 438 24.52 -38.32 -7.15
CA LYS A 438 24.50 -39.48 -8.05
C LYS A 438 23.10 -39.91 -8.47
N ASP A 439 22.15 -39.86 -7.54
CA ASP A 439 20.77 -40.33 -7.76
C ASP A 439 19.89 -39.24 -8.42
N PHE A 440 20.44 -38.10 -8.81
CA PHE A 440 19.72 -36.96 -9.42
C PHE A 440 19.84 -37.00 -10.96
N THR A 441 18.82 -36.41 -11.60
CA THR A 441 18.85 -36.04 -13.00
C THR A 441 19.02 -34.52 -13.10
N TYR A 442 20.06 -34.05 -13.79
CA TYR A 442 20.40 -32.66 -14.04
C TYR A 442 19.90 -32.22 -15.41
N TYR A 443 19.25 -31.05 -15.47
CA TYR A 443 18.75 -30.44 -16.71
C TYR A 443 19.57 -29.17 -17.01
N PRO A 444 20.61 -29.25 -17.86
CA PRO A 444 21.48 -28.12 -18.18
C PRO A 444 20.80 -27.02 -19.04
N ASP A 445 19.73 -27.38 -19.76
CA ASP A 445 18.97 -26.45 -20.63
C ASP A 445 17.65 -26.05 -19.95
N SER A 446 17.77 -25.49 -18.76
CA SER A 446 16.65 -24.91 -18.01
C SER A 446 16.58 -23.40 -18.22
N THR A 447 15.37 -22.81 -18.15
CA THR A 447 15.16 -21.36 -18.20
C THR A 447 14.17 -20.95 -17.13
N SER A 448 14.22 -19.71 -16.69
CA SER A 448 13.12 -19.04 -16.00
C SER A 448 12.27 -18.23 -16.98
N SER A 449 11.07 -17.84 -16.57
CA SER A 449 10.25 -16.89 -17.33
C SER A 449 10.66 -15.44 -17.05
N PHE A 450 11.27 -15.18 -15.90
CA PHE A 450 11.72 -13.84 -15.45
C PHE A 450 13.12 -13.94 -14.84
N GLY A 451 13.82 -12.80 -14.81
CA GLY A 451 15.10 -12.66 -14.12
C GLY A 451 14.99 -12.15 -12.68
N PHE A 452 13.82 -12.15 -12.07
CA PHE A 452 13.58 -11.67 -10.71
C PHE A 452 12.69 -12.64 -9.92
N THR A 453 13.06 -12.89 -8.69
CA THR A 453 12.39 -13.81 -7.75
C THR A 453 10.91 -13.47 -7.58
N ILE A 454 10.54 -12.18 -7.53
CA ILE A 454 9.16 -11.76 -7.31
C ILE A 454 8.19 -12.30 -8.36
N TYR A 455 8.63 -12.48 -9.59
CA TYR A 455 7.79 -13.00 -10.68
C TYR A 455 7.99 -14.50 -10.88
N SER A 456 9.24 -14.98 -10.81
CA SER A 456 9.57 -16.39 -11.04
C SER A 456 9.05 -17.33 -9.95
N LEU A 457 9.12 -16.91 -8.69
CA LEU A 457 8.82 -17.82 -7.58
C LEU A 457 7.34 -18.22 -7.50
N PRO A 458 6.35 -17.34 -7.68
CA PRO A 458 4.95 -17.77 -7.74
C PRO A 458 4.66 -18.69 -8.92
N GLU A 459 5.33 -18.50 -10.07
CA GLU A 459 5.19 -19.41 -11.22
C GLU A 459 5.72 -20.81 -10.90
N ILE A 460 6.90 -20.88 -10.29
CA ILE A 460 7.52 -22.15 -9.86
C ILE A 460 6.61 -22.88 -8.89
N LEU A 461 6.06 -22.19 -7.90
CA LEU A 461 5.21 -22.75 -6.87
C LEU A 461 3.83 -23.16 -7.39
N THR A 462 3.25 -22.42 -8.33
CA THR A 462 1.87 -22.62 -8.75
C THR A 462 1.71 -23.26 -10.12
N GLY A 463 2.77 -23.27 -10.93
CA GLY A 463 2.75 -23.69 -12.33
C GLY A 463 1.98 -22.72 -13.25
N LYS A 464 1.56 -21.54 -12.74
CA LYS A 464 0.82 -20.55 -13.53
C LYS A 464 1.73 -19.40 -13.94
N LEU A 465 1.83 -19.15 -15.24
CA LEU A 465 2.63 -18.06 -15.81
C LEU A 465 1.99 -16.69 -15.48
N PHE A 466 2.81 -15.73 -15.07
CA PHE A 466 2.44 -14.33 -14.94
C PHE A 466 2.67 -13.62 -16.28
N ASP A 467 1.69 -12.86 -16.76
CA ASP A 467 1.89 -11.96 -17.90
C ASP A 467 1.78 -10.50 -17.46
N PRO A 468 2.90 -9.77 -17.42
CA PRO A 468 2.92 -8.40 -16.90
C PRO A 468 2.11 -7.41 -17.75
N ALA A 469 1.81 -7.73 -19.02
CA ALA A 469 1.03 -6.88 -19.90
C ALA A 469 -0.48 -6.95 -19.60
N PHE A 470 -0.95 -8.05 -19.01
CA PHE A 470 -2.38 -8.38 -18.99
C PHE A 470 -2.96 -8.58 -17.62
N GLN A 471 -2.12 -8.65 -16.58
CA GLN A 471 -2.56 -8.94 -15.22
C GLN A 471 -1.88 -8.05 -14.19
N LYS A 472 -2.64 -7.62 -13.17
CA LYS A 472 -2.04 -7.09 -11.94
C LYS A 472 -1.43 -8.24 -11.16
N TYR A 473 -0.24 -8.03 -10.62
CA TYR A 473 0.49 -9.04 -9.84
C TYR A 473 -0.37 -9.67 -8.71
N LEU A 474 -1.12 -8.87 -7.95
CA LEU A 474 -1.97 -9.38 -6.87
C LEU A 474 -3.17 -10.19 -7.38
N THR A 475 -3.75 -9.82 -8.52
CA THR A 475 -4.82 -10.60 -9.17
C THR A 475 -4.26 -11.94 -9.63
N TYR A 476 -3.08 -11.92 -10.24
CA TYR A 476 -2.35 -13.14 -10.61
C TYR A 476 -2.12 -14.06 -9.41
N LEU A 477 -1.58 -13.54 -8.28
CA LEU A 477 -1.36 -14.35 -7.08
C LEU A 477 -2.65 -15.02 -6.60
N LYS A 478 -3.73 -14.23 -6.50
CA LYS A 478 -5.05 -14.74 -6.08
C LYS A 478 -5.56 -15.88 -6.97
N GLU A 479 -5.41 -15.74 -8.28
CA GLU A 479 -5.82 -16.75 -9.25
C GLU A 479 -4.87 -17.95 -9.29
N ALA A 480 -3.56 -17.73 -9.17
CA ALA A 480 -2.56 -18.78 -9.23
C ALA A 480 -2.63 -19.73 -8.02
N TRP A 481 -2.92 -19.18 -6.84
CA TRP A 481 -3.09 -19.95 -5.61
C TRP A 481 -4.52 -20.46 -5.40
N GLY A 482 -5.52 -19.74 -5.95
CA GLY A 482 -6.94 -20.10 -5.80
C GLY A 482 -7.27 -21.38 -6.55
N ASN A 483 -7.74 -22.41 -5.84
CA ASN A 483 -8.11 -23.72 -6.39
C ASN A 483 -7.03 -24.38 -7.26
N ASN A 484 -5.77 -24.27 -6.82
CA ASN A 484 -4.64 -24.86 -7.54
C ASN A 484 -4.67 -26.37 -7.47
N TYR A 485 -4.68 -27.03 -8.64
CA TYR A 485 -4.76 -28.48 -8.79
C TYR A 485 -3.67 -29.24 -8.01
N TYR A 486 -2.42 -28.79 -8.08
CA TYR A 486 -1.30 -29.47 -7.45
C TYR A 486 -1.42 -29.51 -5.94
N TYR A 487 -1.79 -28.39 -5.34
CA TYR A 487 -1.94 -28.29 -3.89
C TYR A 487 -3.16 -29.05 -3.39
N ASN A 488 -4.25 -29.09 -4.16
CA ASN A 488 -5.40 -29.93 -3.85
C ASN A 488 -5.01 -31.42 -3.89
N ALA A 489 -4.27 -31.84 -4.91
CA ALA A 489 -3.79 -33.21 -5.00
C ALA A 489 -2.82 -33.59 -3.86
N LEU A 490 -1.97 -32.66 -3.40
CA LEU A 490 -1.13 -32.88 -2.21
C LEU A 490 -2.00 -33.07 -0.97
N ARG A 491 -3.03 -32.26 -0.77
CA ARG A 491 -3.98 -32.39 0.35
C ARG A 491 -4.73 -33.71 0.33
N ASP A 492 -5.25 -34.10 -0.84
CA ASP A 492 -5.96 -35.38 -1.03
C ASP A 492 -5.09 -36.59 -0.71
N ASN A 493 -3.76 -36.46 -0.85
CA ASN A 493 -2.75 -37.45 -0.51
C ASN A 493 -2.10 -37.23 0.87
N ASN A 494 -2.76 -36.45 1.74
CA ASN A 494 -2.37 -36.26 3.15
C ASN A 494 -0.97 -35.62 3.34
N TYR A 495 -0.58 -34.68 2.46
CA TYR A 495 0.64 -33.89 2.63
C TYR A 495 0.42 -32.71 3.54
N SER A 496 1.33 -32.52 4.50
CA SER A 496 1.52 -31.23 5.18
C SER A 496 2.38 -30.33 4.29
N ILE A 497 1.82 -29.17 3.94
CA ILE A 497 2.42 -28.24 2.96
C ILE A 497 3.03 -27.07 3.70
N ASN A 498 4.36 -26.93 3.67
CA ASN A 498 5.06 -25.85 4.34
C ASN A 498 6.02 -25.15 3.36
N LEU A 499 5.91 -23.84 3.28
CA LEU A 499 6.79 -22.99 2.47
C LEU A 499 7.64 -22.14 3.40
N TYR A 500 8.93 -22.08 3.15
CA TYR A 500 9.90 -21.28 3.91
C TYR A 500 10.51 -20.24 2.97
N THR A 501 9.76 -19.16 2.77
CA THR A 501 10.07 -18.03 1.88
C THR A 501 9.35 -16.76 2.36
N SER A 502 9.31 -15.68 1.56
CA SER A 502 8.46 -14.54 1.87
C SER A 502 6.97 -14.82 1.61
N GLY A 503 6.11 -14.33 2.50
CA GLY A 503 4.67 -14.35 2.29
C GLY A 503 4.19 -13.57 1.07
N ASP A 504 5.04 -12.71 0.49
CA ASP A 504 4.74 -11.90 -0.70
C ASP A 504 4.47 -12.71 -1.95
N TYR A 505 4.98 -13.94 -1.99
CA TYR A 505 4.81 -14.86 -3.11
C TYR A 505 3.56 -15.73 -2.98
N THR A 506 2.75 -15.53 -1.93
CA THR A 506 1.57 -16.35 -1.63
C THR A 506 0.28 -15.53 -1.67
N ASP A 507 -0.86 -16.23 -1.82
CA ASP A 507 -2.18 -15.65 -1.55
C ASP A 507 -2.66 -16.10 -0.16
N ARG A 508 -3.56 -15.32 0.44
CA ARG A 508 -4.14 -15.63 1.76
C ARG A 508 -4.91 -16.94 1.82
N ASN A 509 -5.47 -17.37 0.69
CA ASN A 509 -6.23 -18.61 0.57
C ASN A 509 -5.36 -19.79 0.12
N ALA A 510 -4.04 -19.58 -0.01
CA ALA A 510 -3.12 -20.64 -0.37
C ALA A 510 -3.20 -21.78 0.67
N PRO A 511 -3.30 -23.04 0.26
CA PRO A 511 -3.46 -24.18 1.17
C PRO A 511 -2.12 -24.56 1.81
N ILE A 512 -1.52 -23.64 2.59
CA ILE A 512 -0.20 -23.75 3.20
C ILE A 512 -0.34 -23.81 4.71
N ASP A 513 0.26 -24.81 5.37
CA ASP A 513 0.08 -25.09 6.79
C ASP A 513 0.83 -24.16 7.74
N ASN A 514 1.90 -23.54 7.27
CA ASN A 514 2.67 -22.57 8.03
C ASN A 514 2.36 -21.12 7.63
N LEU A 515 1.32 -20.86 6.83
CA LEU A 515 0.85 -19.54 6.48
C LEU A 515 -0.13 -19.03 7.54
N VAL A 516 0.17 -17.90 8.13
CA VAL A 516 -0.72 -17.16 9.03
C VAL A 516 -1.30 -15.97 8.31
N THR A 517 -2.62 -15.89 8.27
CA THR A 517 -3.38 -14.84 7.57
C THR A 517 -4.32 -14.08 8.49
N GLU A 518 -4.09 -14.13 9.80
CA GLU A 518 -4.94 -13.48 10.78
C GLU A 518 -4.93 -11.96 10.63
N LYS A 519 -6.09 -11.35 10.83
CA LYS A 519 -6.19 -9.90 10.92
C LYS A 519 -5.60 -9.49 12.26
N VAL A 520 -4.36 -9.04 12.27
CA VAL A 520 -3.74 -8.49 13.47
C VAL A 520 -4.34 -7.11 13.69
N ALA A 521 -5.10 -6.95 14.77
CA ALA A 521 -5.61 -5.63 15.17
C ALA A 521 -4.41 -4.71 15.46
N VAL A 522 -4.46 -3.47 14.93
CA VAL A 522 -3.49 -2.44 15.31
C VAL A 522 -3.70 -2.11 16.77
N ASP A 523 -2.79 -2.54 17.60
CA ASP A 523 -2.78 -2.32 19.04
C ASP A 523 -1.62 -1.38 19.45
N ARG A 524 -1.45 -1.21 20.75
CA ARG A 524 -0.36 -0.39 21.29
C ARG A 524 1.02 -0.96 20.98
N HIS A 525 1.14 -2.27 20.85
CA HIS A 525 2.41 -2.92 20.52
C HIS A 525 2.88 -2.56 19.09
N VAL A 526 1.98 -2.64 18.11
CA VAL A 526 2.22 -2.18 16.73
C VAL A 526 2.61 -0.70 16.72
N ALA A 527 1.89 0.14 17.48
CA ALA A 527 2.21 1.57 17.56
C ALA A 527 3.60 1.82 18.19
N ASN A 528 4.02 1.05 19.18
CA ASN A 528 5.35 1.17 19.78
C ASN A 528 6.45 0.75 18.78
N LYS A 529 6.25 -0.32 18.02
CA LYS A 529 7.17 -0.72 16.92
C LYS A 529 7.28 0.39 15.88
N PHE A 530 6.15 1.00 15.52
CA PHE A 530 6.15 2.16 14.62
C PHE A 530 6.90 3.34 15.22
N GLY A 531 6.81 3.53 16.55
CA GLY A 531 7.58 4.52 17.30
C GLY A 531 9.08 4.37 17.14
N ASN A 532 9.60 3.14 16.99
CA ASN A 532 11.03 2.92 16.70
C ASN A 532 11.41 3.47 15.31
N LEU A 533 10.56 3.33 14.29
CA LEU A 533 10.80 3.94 12.98
C LEU A 533 10.83 5.46 13.07
N VAL A 534 9.95 6.04 13.89
CA VAL A 534 9.94 7.47 14.16
C VAL A 534 11.24 7.87 14.86
N GLY A 535 11.65 7.13 15.89
CA GLY A 535 12.92 7.33 16.59
C GLY A 535 14.09 7.30 15.62
N PHE A 536 14.19 6.27 14.78
CA PHE A 536 15.21 6.16 13.74
C PHE A 536 15.25 7.37 12.80
N ARG A 537 14.10 7.94 12.47
CA ARG A 537 13.99 9.11 11.60
C ARG A 537 14.47 10.39 12.25
N ILE A 538 14.14 10.62 13.54
CA ILE A 538 14.31 11.92 14.22
C ILE A 538 15.58 12.06 15.03
N VAL A 539 16.23 10.95 15.46
CA VAL A 539 17.41 11.03 16.35
C VAL A 539 18.70 11.29 15.58
N PRO A 540 19.74 11.84 16.25
CA PRO A 540 21.08 11.91 15.68
C PRO A 540 21.58 10.54 15.22
N HIS A 541 22.48 10.53 14.22
CA HIS A 541 23.01 9.28 13.64
C HIS A 541 23.53 8.30 14.69
N TYR A 542 24.27 8.79 15.69
CA TYR A 542 24.82 7.98 16.80
C TYR A 542 23.75 7.13 17.52
N PHE A 543 22.54 7.64 17.67
CA PHE A 543 21.46 6.96 18.38
C PHE A 543 20.57 6.08 17.47
N LYS A 544 20.71 6.15 16.14
CA LYS A 544 19.86 5.39 15.20
C LYS A 544 19.94 3.87 15.40
N LYS A 545 21.12 3.35 15.76
CA LYS A 545 21.34 1.92 16.05
C LYS A 545 20.41 1.36 17.13
N PHE A 546 19.93 2.19 18.06
CA PHE A 546 19.00 1.76 19.13
C PHE A 546 17.55 1.68 18.66
N PHE A 547 17.25 2.22 17.49
CA PHE A 547 15.91 2.25 16.88
C PHE A 547 15.83 1.39 15.62
N TYR A 548 16.93 0.77 15.20
CA TYR A 548 16.98 -0.09 14.02
C TYR A 548 16.46 -1.48 14.36
N HIS A 549 15.65 -2.05 13.47
CA HIS A 549 15.16 -3.42 13.56
C HIS A 549 16.01 -4.31 12.67
N TYR A 550 16.82 -5.16 13.26
CA TYR A 550 17.75 -6.04 12.55
C TYR A 550 17.08 -7.27 11.89
N ASN A 551 15.79 -7.47 12.07
CA ASN A 551 15.21 -8.79 11.84
C ASN A 551 14.16 -8.87 10.74
N THR A 552 13.87 -7.81 9.95
CA THR A 552 12.87 -7.98 8.87
C THR A 552 12.52 -6.69 8.15
N ASN A 553 11.82 -6.84 7.00
CA ASN A 553 11.11 -5.74 6.37
C ASN A 553 10.07 -5.15 7.35
N ILE A 554 9.72 -3.91 7.13
CA ILE A 554 8.79 -3.14 7.98
C ILE A 554 7.45 -3.87 8.14
N ARG A 555 6.98 -4.54 7.10
CA ARG A 555 5.72 -5.26 7.06
C ARG A 555 5.68 -6.40 8.06
N ASP A 556 6.67 -7.30 8.01
CA ASP A 556 6.74 -8.47 8.89
C ASP A 556 6.96 -8.04 10.35
N THR A 557 7.79 -7.01 10.57
CA THR A 557 7.98 -6.40 11.90
C THR A 557 6.67 -5.93 12.51
N MET A 558 5.76 -5.35 11.70
CA MET A 558 4.48 -4.83 12.19
C MET A 558 3.40 -5.92 12.30
N ALA A 559 3.47 -6.98 11.49
CA ALA A 559 2.44 -8.00 11.38
C ALA A 559 2.43 -9.04 12.51
N ILE A 560 3.47 -9.09 13.34
CA ILE A 560 3.71 -10.22 14.23
C ILE A 560 3.10 -9.97 15.60
N ALA A 561 2.19 -10.85 16.04
CA ALA A 561 1.93 -11.07 17.45
C ALA A 561 3.17 -11.74 18.10
N ASP A 562 3.48 -11.43 19.36
CA ASP A 562 4.72 -11.86 20.04
C ASP A 562 4.92 -13.38 20.09
N ASN A 563 3.87 -14.17 19.87
CA ASN A 563 3.89 -15.65 19.88
C ASN A 563 4.12 -16.28 18.48
N ILE A 564 4.12 -15.50 17.41
CA ILE A 564 4.33 -15.98 16.04
C ILE A 564 5.79 -15.77 15.67
N LYS A 565 6.48 -16.84 15.28
CA LYS A 565 7.85 -16.78 14.77
C LYS A 565 7.81 -16.81 13.24
N PRO A 566 8.00 -15.69 12.55
CA PRO A 566 8.09 -15.67 11.10
C PRO A 566 9.34 -16.40 10.65
N TYR A 567 9.28 -16.95 9.46
CA TYR A 567 10.44 -17.45 8.77
C TYR A 567 11.21 -16.27 8.15
N HIS A 568 12.51 -16.30 8.30
CA HIS A 568 13.45 -15.40 7.66
C HIS A 568 14.46 -16.22 6.88
N ILE A 569 14.80 -15.75 5.68
CA ILE A 569 15.87 -16.34 4.88
C ILE A 569 17.18 -15.94 5.55
N ASP A 570 17.85 -16.91 6.16
CA ASP A 570 19.16 -16.79 6.81
C ASP A 570 19.86 -18.15 6.70
N ASP A 571 20.71 -18.29 5.70
CA ASP A 571 21.33 -19.55 5.33
C ASP A 571 22.27 -20.08 6.41
N ARG A 572 22.95 -19.18 7.15
CA ARG A 572 23.80 -19.57 8.26
C ARG A 572 22.97 -20.10 9.43
N ALA A 573 21.99 -19.33 9.88
CA ALA A 573 21.12 -19.77 10.96
C ALA A 573 20.34 -21.04 10.59
N PHE A 574 19.96 -21.18 9.32
CA PHE A 574 19.34 -22.42 8.82
C PHE A 574 20.29 -23.60 8.97
N TYR A 575 21.57 -23.47 8.53
CA TYR A 575 22.56 -24.53 8.63
C TYR A 575 22.89 -24.89 10.10
N ASP A 576 23.12 -23.89 10.96
CA ASP A 576 23.42 -24.10 12.37
C ASP A 576 22.30 -24.85 13.10
N ASN A 577 21.05 -24.57 12.75
CA ASN A 577 19.90 -25.28 13.32
C ASN A 577 19.69 -26.64 12.67
N LEU A 578 19.94 -26.82 11.39
CA LEU A 578 19.92 -28.12 10.70
C LEU A 578 20.93 -29.10 11.32
N CYS A 579 22.13 -28.61 11.69
CA CYS A 579 23.15 -29.41 12.37
C CYS A 579 22.71 -29.95 13.73
N LYS A 580 21.66 -29.37 14.36
CA LYS A 580 21.07 -29.89 15.60
C LYS A 580 20.20 -31.14 15.36
N GLY A 581 19.89 -31.44 14.12
CA GLY A 581 19.18 -32.63 13.67
C GLY A 581 17.78 -32.38 13.16
N LEU A 582 17.37 -33.11 12.12
CA LEU A 582 16.01 -33.19 11.64
C LEU A 582 15.13 -33.93 12.64
N LYS A 583 13.83 -33.70 12.60
CA LYS A 583 12.82 -34.41 13.39
C LYS A 583 11.96 -35.28 12.49
N LEU A 584 11.70 -36.50 12.92
CA LEU A 584 10.84 -37.42 12.17
C LEU A 584 9.38 -37.29 12.63
N ASN A 585 8.46 -37.12 11.67
CA ASN A 585 7.01 -37.14 11.88
C ASN A 585 6.41 -38.39 11.19
N GLY A 586 5.59 -39.13 11.90
CA GLY A 586 4.93 -40.33 11.38
C GLY A 586 3.52 -40.15 10.81
N ASP A 587 2.90 -39.00 11.02
CA ASP A 587 1.47 -38.82 10.78
C ASP A 587 1.13 -38.49 9.31
N ASN A 588 1.77 -37.49 8.74
CA ASN A 588 1.47 -36.97 7.40
C ASN A 588 2.68 -37.06 6.49
N ASN A 589 2.45 -37.11 5.18
CA ASN A 589 3.47 -36.86 4.18
C ASN A 589 3.94 -35.39 4.25
N CYS A 590 5.17 -35.06 3.84
CA CYS A 590 5.73 -33.74 3.90
C CYS A 590 5.97 -33.18 2.49
N PHE A 591 5.47 -31.95 2.27
CA PHE A 591 5.86 -31.08 1.15
C PHE A 591 6.53 -29.84 1.75
N HIS A 592 7.85 -29.71 1.55
CA HIS A 592 8.63 -28.59 2.05
C HIS A 592 9.34 -27.89 0.91
N PHE A 593 9.20 -26.56 0.88
CA PHE A 593 9.89 -25.68 -0.03
C PHE A 593 10.78 -24.73 0.79
N TYR A 594 12.09 -24.84 0.59
CA TYR A 594 13.10 -24.01 1.25
C TYR A 594 13.68 -23.01 0.27
N HIS A 595 13.48 -21.72 0.52
CA HIS A 595 14.15 -20.65 -0.19
C HIS A 595 15.40 -20.26 0.58
N LEU A 596 16.57 -20.48 -0.01
CA LEU A 596 17.87 -20.08 0.50
C LEU A 596 18.30 -18.79 -0.21
N GLU A 597 19.00 -17.87 0.52
CA GLU A 597 19.56 -16.64 -0.03
C GLU A 597 20.41 -16.89 -1.28
N GLY A 598 21.04 -18.04 -1.30
CA GLY A 598 21.64 -18.59 -2.50
C GLY A 598 22.92 -17.89 -2.93
N VAL A 599 22.99 -17.61 -4.23
CA VAL A 599 24.12 -17.00 -4.90
C VAL A 599 23.87 -15.50 -5.14
N HIS A 600 22.78 -14.98 -4.60
CA HIS A 600 22.38 -13.57 -4.71
C HIS A 600 23.44 -12.64 -4.09
N TYR A 601 23.77 -11.56 -4.80
CA TYR A 601 24.65 -10.50 -4.31
C TYR A 601 23.93 -9.65 -3.23
N PRO A 602 24.60 -9.21 -2.14
CA PRO A 602 26.04 -9.34 -1.81
C PRO A 602 26.40 -10.69 -1.19
N TRP A 603 27.53 -11.25 -1.60
CA TRP A 603 28.04 -12.51 -1.07
C TRP A 603 28.70 -12.31 0.28
N ASN A 604 27.92 -12.42 1.36
CA ASN A 604 28.32 -12.13 2.73
C ASN A 604 28.90 -13.34 3.49
N LEU A 605 28.76 -14.55 2.93
CA LEU A 605 29.21 -15.80 3.53
C LEU A 605 30.24 -16.49 2.64
N ASP A 606 31.22 -17.15 3.26
CA ASP A 606 32.17 -18.02 2.58
C ASP A 606 31.60 -19.40 2.20
N GLU A 607 32.41 -20.29 1.67
CA GLU A 607 32.08 -21.68 1.36
C GLU A 607 31.74 -22.54 2.58
N ASN A 608 32.03 -22.07 3.80
CA ASN A 608 31.69 -22.70 5.06
C ASN A 608 30.46 -22.12 5.73
N LEU A 609 29.82 -21.13 5.11
CA LEU A 609 28.73 -20.32 5.66
C LEU A 609 29.19 -19.42 6.82
N GLU A 610 30.49 -19.09 6.90
CA GLU A 610 31.02 -18.11 7.86
C GLU A 610 30.94 -16.71 7.26
N PRO A 611 30.57 -15.67 8.06
CA PRO A 611 30.58 -14.31 7.60
C PRO A 611 31.95 -13.85 7.12
N LEU A 612 31.99 -13.23 5.95
CA LEU A 612 33.20 -12.64 5.40
C LEU A 612 33.60 -11.39 6.19
N GLY A 613 34.91 -11.19 6.38
CA GLY A 613 35.46 -9.98 6.98
C GLY A 613 35.35 -8.77 6.06
N GLU A 614 35.53 -7.55 6.62
CA GLU A 614 35.39 -6.28 5.87
C GLU A 614 36.30 -6.16 4.64
N GLU A 615 37.45 -6.84 4.62
CA GLU A 615 38.41 -6.81 3.53
C GLU A 615 38.27 -8.00 2.56
N GLU A 616 37.40 -8.96 2.86
CA GLU A 616 37.21 -10.17 2.05
C GLU A 616 36.09 -9.98 1.03
N THR A 617 36.37 -10.28 -0.23
CA THR A 617 35.36 -10.29 -1.28
C THR A 617 34.82 -11.71 -1.48
N GLY A 618 33.53 -11.91 -1.27
CA GLY A 618 32.84 -13.14 -1.65
C GLY A 618 32.85 -13.35 -3.16
N THR A 619 32.58 -14.57 -3.59
CA THR A 619 32.35 -14.92 -4.99
C THR A 619 31.11 -15.79 -5.13
N ALA A 620 30.41 -15.72 -6.25
CA ALA A 620 29.28 -16.57 -6.56
C ALA A 620 29.61 -18.06 -6.41
N TYR A 621 30.81 -18.47 -6.80
CA TYR A 621 31.30 -19.85 -6.65
C TYR A 621 31.38 -20.30 -5.19
N LYS A 622 31.97 -19.50 -4.29
CA LYS A 622 32.04 -19.80 -2.86
C LYS A 622 30.66 -19.79 -2.20
N ALA A 623 29.84 -18.80 -2.57
CA ALA A 623 28.45 -18.72 -2.10
C ALA A 623 27.66 -19.97 -2.48
N ALA A 624 27.78 -20.46 -3.71
CA ALA A 624 27.15 -21.70 -4.16
C ALA A 624 27.64 -22.93 -3.36
N LEU A 625 28.94 -23.04 -3.12
CA LEU A 625 29.51 -24.14 -2.31
C LEU A 625 28.92 -24.18 -0.89
N GLY A 626 28.79 -23.01 -0.24
CA GLY A 626 28.17 -22.91 1.09
C GLY A 626 26.72 -23.41 1.09
N ARG A 627 25.92 -23.06 0.08
CA ARG A 627 24.51 -23.50 -0.01
C ARG A 627 24.40 -24.97 -0.35
N LEU A 628 25.28 -25.48 -1.19
CA LEU A 628 25.36 -26.93 -1.44
C LEU A 628 25.75 -27.73 -0.19
N LYS A 629 26.51 -27.13 0.75
CA LYS A 629 26.82 -27.73 2.06
C LYS A 629 25.57 -27.91 2.92
N ILE A 630 24.62 -26.95 2.88
CA ILE A 630 23.30 -27.09 3.52
C ILE A 630 22.56 -28.29 2.95
N VAL A 631 22.47 -28.36 1.62
CA VAL A 631 21.81 -29.50 0.95
C VAL A 631 22.47 -30.83 1.31
N GLN A 632 23.80 -30.87 1.30
CA GLN A 632 24.54 -32.10 1.65
C GLN A 632 24.23 -32.58 3.07
N GLU A 633 24.22 -31.70 4.05
CA GLU A 633 23.90 -32.05 5.43
C GLU A 633 22.45 -32.53 5.56
N TYR A 634 21.52 -31.88 4.87
CA TYR A 634 20.12 -32.29 4.85
C TYR A 634 19.95 -33.71 4.26
N LEU A 635 20.54 -33.98 3.10
CA LEU A 635 20.50 -35.29 2.45
C LEU A 635 21.15 -36.39 3.30
N LYS A 636 22.27 -36.09 3.97
CA LYS A 636 22.95 -36.99 4.91
C LYS A 636 22.02 -37.40 6.04
N GLN A 637 21.30 -36.44 6.65
CA GLN A 637 20.36 -36.73 7.74
C GLN A 637 19.15 -37.53 7.25
N MET A 638 18.60 -37.19 6.04
CA MET A 638 17.53 -38.02 5.43
C MET A 638 17.96 -39.47 5.21
N LYS A 639 19.23 -39.71 4.82
CA LYS A 639 19.79 -41.09 4.70
C LYS A 639 19.92 -41.76 6.06
N GLN A 640 20.32 -41.06 7.11
CA GLN A 640 20.36 -41.58 8.48
C GLN A 640 18.99 -42.01 9.00
N TYR A 641 17.94 -41.21 8.66
CA TYR A 641 16.55 -41.57 9.01
C TYR A 641 15.90 -42.56 8.05
N GLN A 642 16.61 -43.03 7.02
CA GLN A 642 16.13 -43.97 5.99
C GLN A 642 14.94 -43.48 5.17
N VAL A 643 14.73 -42.17 5.10
CA VAL A 643 13.63 -41.50 4.34
C VAL A 643 14.09 -40.92 3.00
N TYR A 644 15.38 -40.99 2.67
CA TYR A 644 15.96 -40.46 1.43
C TYR A 644 15.46 -41.19 0.18
N ASN A 645 15.39 -42.54 0.22
CA ASN A 645 15.05 -43.32 -0.97
C ASN A 645 13.61 -43.03 -1.45
N ASN A 646 12.68 -42.86 -0.52
CA ASN A 646 11.25 -42.63 -0.82
C ASN A 646 10.95 -41.15 -1.06
N ALA A 647 11.93 -40.27 -1.00
CA ALA A 647 11.73 -38.85 -1.18
C ALA A 647 11.90 -38.41 -2.64
N THR A 648 11.04 -37.53 -3.09
CA THR A 648 11.28 -36.67 -4.26
C THR A 648 12.01 -35.41 -3.79
N ILE A 649 13.19 -35.16 -4.34
CA ILE A 649 14.06 -34.07 -3.92
C ILE A 649 14.40 -33.20 -5.14
N VAL A 650 14.17 -31.91 -5.07
CA VAL A 650 14.48 -30.96 -6.13
C VAL A 650 15.44 -29.90 -5.63
N ILE A 651 16.42 -29.56 -6.43
CA ILE A 651 17.32 -28.44 -6.23
C ILE A 651 17.25 -27.59 -7.49
N LEU A 652 16.79 -26.35 -7.32
CA LEU A 652 16.63 -25.43 -8.43
C LEU A 652 17.02 -24.01 -8.05
N ALA A 653 17.18 -23.14 -9.04
CA ALA A 653 17.18 -21.70 -8.86
C ALA A 653 15.92 -21.10 -9.48
N ASP A 654 15.53 -19.92 -9.02
CA ASP A 654 14.40 -19.17 -9.55
C ASP A 654 14.72 -18.50 -10.89
N HIS A 655 15.95 -18.04 -11.08
CA HIS A 655 16.50 -17.51 -12.33
C HIS A 655 18.02 -17.71 -12.40
N GLY A 656 18.61 -17.42 -13.55
CA GLY A 656 20.06 -17.44 -13.73
C GLY A 656 20.72 -16.15 -13.21
N HIS A 657 22.04 -16.17 -13.10
CA HIS A 657 22.80 -15.08 -12.50
C HIS A 657 22.65 -13.76 -13.26
N HIS A 658 22.35 -12.67 -12.53
CA HIS A 658 22.26 -11.28 -13.01
C HIS A 658 21.24 -11.00 -14.14
N ASN A 659 20.06 -11.58 -14.12
CA ASN A 659 19.00 -11.21 -15.09
C ASN A 659 19.55 -10.95 -16.51
N THR A 660 20.35 -11.86 -17.03
CA THR A 660 20.99 -11.74 -18.34
C THR A 660 20.56 -12.84 -19.30
N VAL A 661 20.43 -12.47 -20.58
CA VAL A 661 20.16 -13.41 -21.68
C VAL A 661 21.23 -14.51 -21.72
N GLY A 662 20.83 -15.77 -21.90
CA GLY A 662 21.73 -16.91 -21.96
C GLY A 662 22.18 -17.47 -20.63
N ARG A 663 21.63 -16.99 -19.50
CA ARG A 663 21.86 -17.56 -18.19
C ARG A 663 20.78 -18.57 -17.83
N CYS A 664 21.21 -19.75 -17.43
CA CYS A 664 20.34 -20.88 -17.13
C CYS A 664 20.35 -21.17 -15.63
N PRO A 665 19.18 -21.17 -14.96
CA PRO A 665 19.09 -21.60 -13.56
C PRO A 665 19.42 -23.08 -13.41
N VAL A 666 20.01 -23.49 -12.27
CA VAL A 666 20.21 -24.92 -11.95
C VAL A 666 18.86 -25.60 -11.80
N PHE A 667 18.76 -26.82 -12.33
CA PHE A 667 17.61 -27.71 -12.06
C PHE A 667 18.07 -29.17 -11.96
N LEU A 668 17.93 -29.74 -10.75
CA LEU A 668 18.18 -31.14 -10.47
C LEU A 668 16.96 -31.73 -9.79
N ILE A 669 16.62 -32.97 -10.14
CA ILE A 669 15.56 -33.71 -9.51
C ILE A 669 15.97 -35.18 -9.25
N LYS A 670 15.62 -35.67 -8.08
CA LYS A 670 15.57 -37.09 -7.73
C LYS A 670 14.14 -37.47 -7.44
N HIS A 671 13.53 -38.32 -8.24
CA HIS A 671 12.22 -38.90 -7.90
C HIS A 671 12.32 -39.94 -6.79
N SER A 672 11.19 -40.25 -6.18
CA SER A 672 11.08 -41.39 -5.25
C SER A 672 11.57 -42.68 -5.92
N LEU A 673 12.41 -43.41 -5.21
CA LEU A 673 13.04 -44.67 -5.62
C LEU A 673 14.11 -44.55 -6.71
N ASP A 674 14.42 -43.33 -7.22
CA ASP A 674 15.56 -43.18 -8.14
C ASP A 674 16.87 -43.56 -7.47
N GLN A 675 17.65 -44.41 -8.13
CA GLN A 675 18.99 -44.84 -7.76
C GLN A 675 19.83 -44.95 -9.03
N HIS A 676 20.91 -44.21 -9.08
CA HIS A 676 21.84 -44.22 -10.22
C HIS A 676 23.27 -44.38 -9.74
N ASP A 677 24.13 -44.87 -10.60
CA ASP A 677 25.58 -45.01 -10.31
C ASP A 677 26.29 -43.65 -10.39
N SER A 678 25.74 -42.71 -11.17
CA SER A 678 26.27 -41.37 -11.36
C SER A 678 25.15 -40.37 -11.68
N LEU A 679 25.46 -39.07 -11.53
CA LEU A 679 24.56 -37.97 -11.91
C LEU A 679 24.12 -38.13 -13.37
N MET A 680 22.84 -38.25 -13.60
CA MET A 680 22.24 -38.33 -14.92
C MET A 680 22.10 -36.92 -15.52
N VAL A 681 22.36 -36.78 -16.83
CA VAL A 681 22.20 -35.52 -17.52
C VAL A 681 21.11 -35.66 -18.59
N ASN A 682 20.06 -34.84 -18.46
CA ASN A 682 18.96 -34.77 -19.42
C ASN A 682 18.97 -33.43 -20.15
N LYS A 683 19.19 -33.43 -21.47
CA LYS A 683 19.29 -32.22 -22.32
C LYS A 683 17.93 -31.70 -22.79
N THR A 684 16.84 -32.26 -22.32
CA THR A 684 15.50 -31.77 -22.67
C THR A 684 15.31 -30.35 -22.16
N PRO A 685 14.87 -29.39 -23.01
CA PRO A 685 14.60 -28.01 -22.60
C PRO A 685 13.46 -27.96 -21.59
N ILE A 686 13.67 -27.29 -20.44
CA ILE A 686 12.65 -27.08 -19.41
C ILE A 686 12.56 -25.60 -19.02
N VAL A 687 11.45 -25.24 -18.40
CA VAL A 687 11.29 -23.97 -17.66
C VAL A 687 11.20 -24.34 -16.17
N VAL A 688 11.80 -23.55 -15.29
CA VAL A 688 11.73 -23.86 -13.85
C VAL A 688 10.29 -23.88 -13.32
N ALA A 689 9.37 -23.20 -13.96
CA ALA A 689 7.93 -23.25 -13.71
C ALA A 689 7.30 -24.64 -14.04
N ASP A 690 8.02 -25.51 -14.75
CA ASP A 690 7.59 -26.92 -14.95
C ASP A 690 7.77 -27.78 -13.68
N LEU A 691 8.24 -27.21 -12.57
CA LEU A 691 8.51 -27.93 -11.32
C LEU A 691 7.33 -28.79 -10.89
N MET A 692 6.15 -28.19 -10.73
CA MET A 692 4.97 -28.92 -10.26
C MET A 692 4.54 -30.01 -11.24
N PRO A 693 4.39 -29.77 -12.55
CA PRO A 693 4.18 -30.81 -13.54
C PRO A 693 5.21 -31.95 -13.48
N ILE A 694 6.50 -31.64 -13.29
CA ILE A 694 7.56 -32.67 -13.25
C ILE A 694 7.45 -33.54 -11.98
N ILE A 695 7.23 -32.94 -10.81
CA ILE A 695 7.00 -33.65 -9.56
C ILE A 695 5.79 -34.58 -9.70
N PHE A 696 4.70 -34.09 -10.27
CA PHE A 696 3.44 -34.83 -10.37
C PHE A 696 3.45 -35.95 -11.42
N ARG A 697 4.41 -36.02 -12.36
CA ARG A 697 4.59 -37.17 -13.23
C ARG A 697 4.85 -38.47 -12.43
N GLY A 698 5.65 -38.38 -11.37
CA GLY A 698 5.89 -39.53 -10.46
C GLY A 698 4.64 -39.91 -9.66
N PHE A 699 3.78 -38.94 -9.35
CA PHE A 699 2.54 -39.16 -8.59
C PHE A 699 1.47 -39.95 -9.34
N ALA A 700 1.37 -39.76 -10.64
CA ALA A 700 0.33 -40.34 -11.50
C ALA A 700 0.56 -41.82 -11.81
N SER A 701 1.79 -42.34 -11.66
CA SER A 701 2.07 -43.75 -11.92
C SER A 701 1.38 -44.72 -10.92
N ASN A 702 0.97 -44.19 -9.74
CA ASN A 702 0.30 -44.99 -8.71
C ASN A 702 -1.23 -44.81 -8.64
N HIS A 703 -1.81 -43.76 -9.27
CA HIS A 703 -3.24 -43.43 -9.14
C HIS A 703 -3.85 -42.86 -10.43
N LYS A 704 -4.29 -43.70 -11.35
CA LYS A 704 -5.03 -43.47 -12.60
C LYS A 704 -4.20 -42.93 -13.81
N PRO A 705 -4.27 -43.63 -14.95
CA PRO A 705 -3.59 -43.22 -16.19
C PRO A 705 -4.38 -42.12 -16.87
N GLY A 706 -4.02 -40.86 -16.65
CA GLY A 706 -4.67 -39.70 -17.29
C GLY A 706 -3.77 -38.48 -17.40
N ILE A 707 -2.68 -38.42 -16.63
CA ILE A 707 -1.83 -37.21 -16.53
C ILE A 707 -0.51 -37.32 -17.33
N ASN A 708 -0.44 -38.21 -18.29
CA ASN A 708 0.79 -38.70 -18.91
C ASN A 708 1.23 -37.98 -20.17
N LYS A 709 1.08 -36.69 -20.31
CA LYS A 709 1.80 -35.96 -21.38
C LYS A 709 1.90 -34.49 -21.10
N VAL A 710 2.68 -34.04 -20.12
CA VAL A 710 3.44 -32.80 -20.35
C VAL A 710 4.53 -33.18 -21.34
N ILE A 711 4.29 -32.91 -22.63
CA ILE A 711 5.27 -33.13 -23.69
C ILE A 711 6.31 -32.03 -23.52
N VAL A 712 7.34 -32.32 -22.75
CA VAL A 712 8.61 -31.62 -22.87
C VAL A 712 9.24 -32.17 -24.16
N GLY A 713 8.88 -31.59 -25.28
CA GLY A 713 9.43 -31.97 -26.59
C GLY A 713 10.84 -31.41 -26.73
N GLU A 714 11.70 -32.12 -27.46
CA GLU A 714 13.08 -31.68 -27.75
C GLU A 714 13.19 -30.30 -28.44
N ASN A 715 12.09 -29.77 -28.97
CA ASN A 715 12.02 -28.47 -29.70
C ASN A 715 11.00 -27.50 -29.08
N ARG A 716 10.95 -27.44 -27.75
CA ARG A 716 10.04 -26.50 -27.07
C ARG A 716 10.55 -25.05 -27.17
N ASN A 717 9.71 -24.16 -27.68
CA ASN A 717 9.92 -22.71 -27.55
C ASN A 717 9.61 -22.28 -26.13
N ARG A 718 10.43 -21.38 -25.56
CA ARG A 718 10.31 -20.85 -24.20
C ARG A 718 10.26 -19.32 -24.28
N VAL A 719 9.66 -18.69 -23.27
CA VAL A 719 9.53 -17.23 -23.20
C VAL A 719 10.26 -16.73 -21.96
N PHE A 720 10.95 -15.59 -22.11
CA PHE A 720 11.62 -14.89 -21.03
C PHE A 720 11.28 -13.40 -21.10
N TYR A 721 10.94 -12.81 -19.97
CA TYR A 721 10.67 -11.39 -19.81
C TYR A 721 11.85 -10.72 -19.12
N TYR A 722 12.59 -9.91 -19.88
CA TYR A 722 13.67 -9.09 -19.37
C TYR A 722 13.13 -7.75 -18.93
N GLU A 723 13.27 -7.39 -17.65
CA GLU A 723 12.84 -6.11 -17.12
C GLU A 723 13.80 -4.99 -17.52
N ASN A 724 13.28 -3.98 -18.19
CA ASN A 724 14.02 -2.80 -18.62
C ASN A 724 14.08 -1.77 -17.48
N ARG A 725 15.04 -0.85 -17.54
CA ARG A 725 15.20 0.24 -16.55
C ARG A 725 13.98 1.16 -16.45
N ASP A 726 13.12 1.22 -17.44
CA ASP A 726 11.88 2.01 -17.47
C ASP A 726 10.68 1.26 -16.85
N GLY A 727 10.89 0.07 -16.30
CA GLY A 727 9.85 -0.80 -15.73
C GLY A 727 8.98 -1.52 -16.77
N SER A 728 9.32 -1.44 -18.05
CA SER A 728 8.76 -2.29 -19.11
C SER A 728 9.53 -3.60 -19.22
N PHE A 729 8.96 -4.58 -19.94
CA PHE A 729 9.61 -5.85 -20.21
C PHE A 729 9.90 -6.02 -21.70
N THR A 730 11.09 -6.53 -22.01
CA THR A 730 11.38 -7.06 -23.35
C THR A 730 11.08 -8.56 -23.33
N LYS A 731 10.13 -9.00 -24.12
CA LYS A 731 9.76 -10.41 -24.27
C LYS A 731 10.67 -11.09 -25.26
N TYR A 732 11.39 -12.13 -24.82
CA TYR A 732 12.25 -12.95 -25.66
C TYR A 732 11.58 -14.30 -25.94
N LEU A 733 11.71 -14.77 -27.19
CA LEU A 733 11.44 -16.14 -27.58
C LEU A 733 12.75 -16.91 -27.64
N ILE A 734 12.82 -18.08 -27.00
CA ILE A 734 14.00 -18.93 -26.96
C ILE A 734 13.70 -20.18 -27.80
N THR A 735 14.42 -20.29 -28.93
CA THR A 735 14.23 -21.36 -29.91
C THR A 735 15.43 -22.30 -29.89
N GLY A 736 15.47 -23.32 -29.03
CA GLY A 736 16.58 -24.25 -28.90
C GLY A 736 17.32 -24.15 -27.58
N ASN A 737 18.64 -24.40 -27.57
CA ASN A 737 19.45 -24.41 -26.35
C ASN A 737 19.56 -22.98 -25.77
N ALA A 738 19.08 -22.79 -24.54
CA ALA A 738 19.06 -21.50 -23.87
C ALA A 738 20.44 -20.95 -23.50
N ARG A 739 21.48 -21.77 -23.50
CA ARG A 739 22.86 -21.31 -23.29
C ARG A 739 23.45 -20.63 -24.51
N ASP A 740 22.84 -20.80 -25.69
CA ASP A 740 23.21 -20.12 -26.90
C ASP A 740 22.43 -18.79 -27.01
N ASN A 741 23.07 -17.68 -26.72
CA ASN A 741 22.47 -16.35 -26.78
C ASN A 741 21.87 -16.02 -28.18
N THR A 742 22.31 -16.66 -29.22
CA THR A 742 21.78 -16.48 -30.59
C THR A 742 20.36 -17.08 -30.75
N LYS A 743 19.92 -17.88 -29.79
CA LYS A 743 18.59 -18.50 -29.76
C LYS A 743 17.57 -17.66 -29.01
N TRP A 744 17.97 -16.51 -28.48
CA TRP A 744 17.11 -15.58 -27.75
C TRP A 744 16.72 -14.44 -28.67
N GLU A 745 15.53 -14.47 -29.20
CA GLU A 745 15.01 -13.45 -30.14
C GLU A 745 14.05 -12.51 -29.36
N PRO A 746 14.32 -11.19 -29.31
CA PRO A 746 13.36 -10.24 -28.77
C PRO A 746 12.18 -10.11 -29.72
N ILE A 747 10.98 -10.44 -29.26
CA ILE A 747 9.76 -10.47 -30.07
C ILE A 747 8.81 -9.33 -29.76
N ASP A 748 8.84 -8.77 -28.54
CA ASP A 748 7.93 -7.71 -28.13
C ASP A 748 8.49 -6.87 -26.98
N LYS A 749 7.98 -5.64 -26.80
CA LYS A 749 8.21 -4.80 -25.64
C LYS A 749 6.87 -4.55 -24.95
N VAL A 750 6.71 -5.08 -23.73
CA VAL A 750 5.46 -5.09 -22.97
C VAL A 750 5.56 -4.12 -21.77
N GLY A 751 4.57 -3.27 -21.59
CA GLY A 751 4.42 -2.45 -20.39
C GLY A 751 3.72 -3.21 -19.27
N LEU A 752 3.85 -2.74 -18.03
CA LEU A 752 3.02 -3.23 -16.94
C LEU A 752 1.53 -2.91 -17.18
N TYR A 753 0.69 -3.88 -16.86
CA TYR A 753 -0.76 -3.73 -16.95
C TYR A 753 -1.25 -2.48 -16.20
N ARG A 754 -2.10 -1.70 -16.88
CA ARG A 754 -2.83 -0.56 -16.30
C ARG A 754 -4.33 -0.81 -16.41
N ASP A 755 -5.11 -0.36 -15.41
CA ASP A 755 -6.57 -0.48 -15.48
C ASP A 755 -7.12 0.18 -16.74
N GLY A 756 -7.86 -0.56 -17.57
CA GLY A 756 -8.44 -0.09 -18.83
C GLY A 756 -7.84 -0.69 -20.09
N ASP A 757 -6.82 -1.56 -20.02
CA ASP A 757 -6.15 -2.17 -21.17
C ASP A 757 -6.86 -3.44 -21.71
N ARG A 758 -8.19 -3.48 -21.66
CA ARG A 758 -9.01 -4.54 -22.29
C ARG A 758 -9.36 -4.23 -23.76
N TYR A 759 -8.63 -3.29 -24.36
CA TYR A 759 -8.88 -2.91 -25.73
C TYR A 759 -8.62 -4.08 -26.69
N TYR A 760 -9.63 -4.41 -27.47
CA TYR A 760 -9.57 -5.44 -28.50
C TYR A 760 -9.70 -4.80 -29.88
N LYS A 761 -8.74 -5.07 -30.74
CA LYS A 761 -8.77 -4.65 -32.14
C LYS A 761 -9.46 -5.71 -33.00
N ILE A 762 -10.50 -5.33 -33.74
CA ILE A 762 -11.20 -6.25 -34.66
C ILE A 762 -10.21 -6.86 -35.64
N GLY A 763 -10.20 -8.19 -35.74
CA GLY A 763 -9.25 -8.96 -36.54
C GLY A 763 -8.03 -9.47 -35.77
N GLU A 764 -7.83 -9.04 -34.50
CA GLU A 764 -6.80 -9.60 -33.63
C GLU A 764 -7.16 -11.02 -33.20
N ILE A 765 -6.19 -11.92 -33.13
CA ILE A 765 -6.38 -13.27 -32.58
C ILE A 765 -6.19 -13.21 -31.08
N ILE A 766 -7.20 -13.65 -30.32
CA ILE A 766 -7.07 -13.93 -28.91
C ILE A 766 -6.55 -15.36 -28.76
N ASP A 767 -5.31 -15.48 -28.35
CA ASP A 767 -4.63 -16.75 -28.11
C ASP A 767 -4.82 -17.18 -26.66
N PHE A 768 -5.45 -18.32 -26.45
CA PHE A 768 -5.71 -18.90 -25.13
C PHE A 768 -4.62 -19.88 -24.67
N SER A 769 -3.53 -19.99 -25.43
CA SER A 769 -2.36 -20.76 -24.96
C SER A 769 -1.78 -20.16 -23.67
N SER A 770 -0.94 -20.92 -23.00
CA SER A 770 -0.25 -20.46 -21.78
C SER A 770 0.64 -19.24 -22.00
N TYR A 771 0.94 -18.92 -23.26
CA TYR A 771 1.77 -17.79 -23.69
C TYR A 771 1.01 -16.76 -24.52
N GLY A 772 -0.31 -16.93 -24.62
CA GLY A 772 -1.18 -16.09 -25.44
C GLY A 772 -1.64 -14.82 -24.72
N ASN A 773 -2.42 -14.00 -25.42
CA ASN A 773 -2.91 -12.69 -24.97
C ASN A 773 -4.29 -12.74 -24.30
N SER A 774 -4.87 -13.92 -24.05
CA SER A 774 -6.23 -14.08 -23.56
C SER A 774 -6.46 -13.59 -22.13
N GLU A 775 -5.41 -13.57 -21.28
CA GLU A 775 -5.54 -13.24 -19.85
C GLU A 775 -6.12 -11.84 -19.61
N ARG A 776 -5.80 -10.85 -20.45
CA ARG A 776 -6.34 -9.49 -20.34
C ARG A 776 -7.85 -9.40 -20.51
N TYR A 777 -8.45 -10.37 -21.16
CA TYR A 777 -9.87 -10.38 -21.49
C TYR A 777 -10.70 -11.25 -20.53
N LYS A 778 -10.08 -12.17 -19.82
CA LYS A 778 -10.76 -13.10 -18.92
C LYS A 778 -11.36 -12.37 -17.71
N GLU A 779 -12.60 -12.69 -17.37
CA GLU A 779 -13.32 -12.14 -16.21
C GLU A 779 -13.54 -13.20 -15.14
N SER A 780 -14.16 -14.32 -15.48
CA SER A 780 -14.51 -15.40 -14.54
C SER A 780 -14.59 -16.74 -15.23
N GLY A 781 -14.49 -17.83 -14.46
CA GLY A 781 -14.72 -19.20 -14.91
C GLY A 781 -13.56 -19.85 -15.66
N TRP A 782 -12.36 -19.29 -15.61
CA TRP A 782 -11.17 -19.78 -16.31
C TRP A 782 -10.17 -20.48 -15.38
N THR A 783 -9.45 -21.44 -15.91
CA THR A 783 -8.30 -22.08 -15.28
C THR A 783 -7.24 -22.41 -16.31
N VAL A 784 -6.00 -22.57 -15.88
CA VAL A 784 -4.94 -23.15 -16.70
C VAL A 784 -4.93 -24.64 -16.43
N SER A 785 -5.07 -25.45 -17.46
CA SER A 785 -4.91 -26.91 -17.32
C SER A 785 -3.43 -27.24 -17.25
N PRO A 786 -2.97 -27.98 -16.24
CA PRO A 786 -1.58 -28.42 -16.13
C PRO A 786 -1.15 -29.36 -17.26
N ASP A 787 -2.09 -30.06 -17.87
CA ASP A 787 -1.84 -31.04 -18.94
C ASP A 787 -1.96 -30.45 -20.34
N ILE A 788 -2.48 -29.26 -20.46
CA ILE A 788 -2.85 -28.67 -21.75
C ILE A 788 -2.32 -27.22 -21.76
N ARG A 789 -1.58 -26.89 -22.81
CA ARG A 789 -0.98 -25.56 -23.02
C ARG A 789 -2.00 -24.43 -23.26
N TYR A 790 -3.28 -24.68 -23.01
CA TYR A 790 -4.39 -23.76 -23.30
C TYR A 790 -5.23 -23.50 -22.06
N SER A 791 -5.91 -22.40 -22.06
CA SER A 791 -6.87 -22.04 -21.01
C SER A 791 -8.13 -22.89 -21.15
N ALA A 792 -8.61 -23.34 -20.03
CA ALA A 792 -9.79 -24.16 -19.92
C ALA A 792 -10.81 -23.57 -18.95
N PHE A 793 -12.05 -24.05 -19.01
CA PHE A 793 -13.08 -23.63 -18.10
C PHE A 793 -12.93 -24.30 -16.73
N SER A 794 -12.88 -23.51 -15.68
CA SER A 794 -12.92 -24.01 -14.29
C SER A 794 -14.34 -24.24 -13.79
N GLN A 795 -15.33 -23.61 -14.44
CA GLN A 795 -16.75 -23.66 -14.11
C GLN A 795 -17.57 -23.99 -15.36
N PHE A 796 -18.89 -24.16 -15.21
CA PHE A 796 -19.78 -24.37 -16.35
C PHE A 796 -19.94 -23.12 -17.21
N ASP A 797 -19.73 -21.95 -16.62
CA ASP A 797 -19.73 -20.67 -17.31
C ASP A 797 -18.34 -20.03 -17.23
N ALA A 798 -17.88 -19.47 -18.35
CA ALA A 798 -16.66 -18.68 -18.44
C ALA A 798 -16.95 -17.35 -19.18
N VAL A 799 -16.35 -16.26 -18.74
CA VAL A 799 -16.63 -14.92 -19.26
C VAL A 799 -15.33 -14.25 -19.68
N ILE A 800 -15.36 -13.61 -20.86
CA ILE A 800 -14.37 -12.61 -21.29
C ILE A 800 -15.04 -11.28 -21.55
N VAL A 801 -14.31 -10.20 -21.35
CA VAL A 801 -14.77 -8.82 -21.61
C VAL A 801 -13.78 -8.13 -22.52
N LEU A 802 -14.27 -7.55 -23.61
CA LEU A 802 -13.51 -6.89 -24.64
C LEU A 802 -13.92 -5.42 -24.72
N ASP A 803 -12.97 -4.49 -24.64
CA ASP A 803 -13.22 -3.06 -24.87
C ASP A 803 -13.02 -2.75 -26.35
N ILE A 804 -14.07 -2.41 -27.06
CA ILE A 804 -14.10 -2.18 -28.52
C ILE A 804 -14.46 -0.71 -28.78
N LYS A 805 -13.55 0.22 -28.44
CA LYS A 805 -13.89 1.66 -28.39
C LYS A 805 -13.97 2.37 -29.74
N ASP A 806 -13.17 2.00 -30.74
CA ASP A 806 -12.93 2.86 -31.91
C ASP A 806 -13.28 2.26 -33.28
N GLU A 807 -13.76 1.01 -33.39
CA GLU A 807 -13.98 0.35 -34.68
C GLU A 807 -15.47 0.21 -35.09
N LEU A 808 -16.40 0.85 -34.39
CA LEU A 808 -17.85 0.79 -34.62
C LEU A 808 -18.33 1.48 -35.92
N GLN A 809 -17.43 1.86 -36.82
CA GLN A 809 -17.80 2.59 -38.04
C GLN A 809 -18.28 1.68 -39.19
N ARG A 810 -18.15 0.36 -39.11
CA ARG A 810 -18.61 -0.56 -40.16
C ARG A 810 -20.15 -0.76 -40.11
N LYS A 811 -20.75 -0.90 -41.28
CA LYS A 811 -22.23 -1.06 -41.46
C LYS A 811 -22.72 -2.52 -41.35
N THR A 812 -21.79 -3.51 -41.24
CA THR A 812 -22.08 -4.94 -41.30
C THR A 812 -21.93 -5.64 -39.95
N ASP A 813 -22.55 -6.83 -39.84
CA ASP A 813 -22.35 -7.71 -38.68
C ASP A 813 -20.93 -8.29 -38.67
N TYR A 814 -20.54 -8.91 -37.57
CA TYR A 814 -19.25 -9.53 -37.37
C TYR A 814 -19.41 -11.05 -37.27
N VAL A 815 -18.28 -11.77 -37.45
CA VAL A 815 -18.22 -13.23 -37.23
C VAL A 815 -17.19 -13.48 -36.11
N ILE A 816 -17.61 -14.23 -35.09
CA ILE A 816 -16.69 -14.79 -34.11
C ILE A 816 -16.26 -16.16 -34.63
N LYS A 817 -14.95 -16.37 -34.77
CA LYS A 817 -14.34 -17.65 -35.13
C LYS A 817 -13.58 -18.18 -33.92
N MET A 818 -13.68 -19.44 -33.59
CA MET A 818 -13.04 -20.07 -32.44
C MET A 818 -12.60 -21.49 -32.78
N ARG A 819 -11.48 -21.90 -32.18
CA ARG A 819 -11.01 -23.27 -32.21
C ARG A 819 -11.08 -23.87 -30.82
N ILE A 820 -11.87 -24.92 -30.65
CA ILE A 820 -12.29 -25.45 -29.36
C ILE A 820 -12.07 -26.97 -29.31
N HIS A 821 -11.64 -27.47 -28.13
CA HIS A 821 -11.62 -28.90 -27.82
C HIS A 821 -12.61 -29.18 -26.68
N PRO A 822 -13.59 -30.05 -26.89
CA PRO A 822 -14.64 -30.31 -25.89
C PRO A 822 -14.19 -31.11 -24.69
N ALA A 823 -13.02 -31.76 -24.75
CA ALA A 823 -12.48 -32.57 -23.65
C ALA A 823 -13.47 -33.67 -23.19
N LEU A 824 -14.05 -34.42 -24.10
CA LEU A 824 -15.07 -35.46 -23.82
C LEU A 824 -14.51 -36.62 -23.00
N PHE A 825 -13.22 -36.93 -23.13
CA PHE A 825 -12.57 -38.01 -22.42
C PHE A 825 -12.58 -37.84 -20.87
N LEU A 826 -12.89 -36.63 -20.38
CA LEU A 826 -13.01 -36.34 -18.96
C LEU A 826 -14.44 -36.57 -18.42
N TRP A 827 -15.37 -36.96 -19.30
CA TRP A 827 -16.78 -37.06 -18.99
C TRP A 827 -17.33 -38.46 -19.37
N GLU A 828 -18.20 -38.98 -18.55
CA GLU A 828 -18.93 -40.20 -18.82
C GLU A 828 -20.08 -40.00 -19.87
N PHE A 829 -20.07 -38.86 -20.59
CA PHE A 829 -21.10 -38.44 -21.52
C PHE A 829 -20.57 -38.35 -22.95
N PRO A 830 -21.31 -38.90 -23.93
CA PRO A 830 -20.86 -38.92 -25.32
C PRO A 830 -20.97 -37.59 -26.06
N GLN A 831 -21.63 -36.59 -25.49
CA GLN A 831 -21.89 -35.30 -26.13
C GLN A 831 -21.78 -34.16 -25.13
N LYS A 832 -21.26 -33.01 -25.57
CA LYS A 832 -21.17 -31.78 -24.79
C LYS A 832 -21.68 -30.59 -25.59
N GLY A 833 -22.63 -29.84 -25.01
CA GLY A 833 -23.16 -28.61 -25.59
C GLY A 833 -22.34 -27.39 -25.13
N LEU A 834 -22.21 -26.40 -26.01
CA LEU A 834 -21.67 -25.07 -25.72
C LEU A 834 -22.61 -24.01 -26.27
N SER A 835 -23.06 -23.12 -25.39
CA SER A 835 -23.81 -21.91 -25.72
C SER A 835 -22.94 -20.68 -25.54
N LEU A 836 -22.91 -19.76 -26.52
CA LEU A 836 -22.21 -18.49 -26.47
C LEU A 836 -23.21 -17.33 -26.41
N TYR A 837 -23.05 -16.49 -25.40
CA TYR A 837 -23.87 -15.29 -25.21
C TYR A 837 -23.00 -14.03 -25.37
N ALA A 838 -23.50 -13.06 -26.15
CA ALA A 838 -22.94 -11.72 -26.25
C ALA A 838 -23.85 -10.73 -25.51
N ASN A 839 -23.31 -10.05 -24.46
CA ASN A 839 -24.10 -9.15 -23.62
C ASN A 839 -25.44 -9.80 -23.14
N ASN A 840 -25.37 -11.08 -22.72
CA ASN A 840 -26.48 -11.92 -22.26
C ASN A 840 -27.48 -12.35 -23.33
N ILE A 841 -27.21 -12.12 -24.62
CA ILE A 841 -28.03 -12.58 -25.75
C ILE A 841 -27.34 -13.77 -26.40
N LEU A 842 -28.03 -14.90 -26.54
CA LEU A 842 -27.53 -16.10 -27.21
C LEU A 842 -27.20 -15.79 -28.66
N ILE A 843 -25.97 -16.07 -29.11
CA ILE A 843 -25.48 -15.84 -30.47
C ILE A 843 -24.99 -17.12 -31.15
N GLY A 844 -24.72 -18.17 -30.41
CA GLY A 844 -24.30 -19.47 -30.97
C GLY A 844 -24.53 -20.61 -30.00
N ASN A 845 -24.79 -21.80 -30.58
CA ASN A 845 -24.98 -23.05 -29.85
C ASN A 845 -24.41 -24.20 -30.67
N TRP A 846 -23.61 -25.08 -30.05
CA TRP A 846 -22.94 -26.21 -30.69
C TRP A 846 -23.05 -27.46 -29.80
N VAL A 847 -23.04 -28.63 -30.41
CA VAL A 847 -22.97 -29.93 -29.74
C VAL A 847 -21.78 -30.69 -30.32
N PHE A 848 -20.83 -31.07 -29.44
CA PHE A 848 -19.62 -31.78 -29.80
C PHE A 848 -19.82 -33.27 -29.53
N GLU A 849 -19.50 -34.10 -30.54
CA GLU A 849 -19.59 -35.57 -30.47
C GLU A 849 -18.22 -36.22 -30.59
N LYS A 850 -17.20 -35.47 -31.01
CA LYS A 850 -15.81 -35.94 -31.16
C LYS A 850 -14.89 -35.25 -30.14
N ASP A 851 -13.91 -36.01 -29.71
CA ASP A 851 -12.90 -35.50 -28.74
C ASP A 851 -11.67 -34.97 -29.46
N GLU A 852 -11.85 -33.99 -30.34
CA GLU A 852 -10.82 -33.35 -31.15
C GLU A 852 -11.07 -31.85 -31.25
N PHE A 853 -10.05 -31.09 -31.68
CA PHE A 853 -10.20 -29.65 -31.93
C PHE A 853 -11.13 -29.41 -33.13
N GLU A 854 -12.17 -28.63 -32.91
CA GLU A 854 -13.13 -28.21 -33.97
C GLU A 854 -13.08 -26.69 -34.13
N ASP A 855 -13.18 -26.24 -35.40
CA ASP A 855 -13.32 -24.86 -35.76
C ASP A 855 -14.82 -24.51 -35.84
N ILE A 856 -15.25 -23.62 -34.98
CA ILE A 856 -16.66 -23.16 -34.91
C ILE A 856 -16.76 -21.65 -35.15
N SER A 857 -17.91 -21.21 -35.62
CA SER A 857 -18.15 -19.79 -35.81
C SER A 857 -19.62 -19.42 -35.60
N CYS A 858 -19.87 -18.16 -35.25
CA CYS A 858 -21.21 -17.59 -35.15
C CYS A 858 -21.22 -16.11 -35.55
N THR A 859 -22.40 -15.62 -35.88
CA THR A 859 -22.59 -14.21 -36.19
C THR A 859 -22.76 -13.41 -34.91
N LEU A 860 -21.97 -12.33 -34.77
CA LEU A 860 -22.13 -11.31 -33.74
C LEU A 860 -22.87 -10.11 -34.35
N PRO A 861 -24.19 -9.96 -34.06
CA PRO A 861 -24.97 -8.86 -34.63
C PRO A 861 -24.45 -7.51 -34.15
N ARG A 862 -24.26 -6.59 -35.09
CA ARG A 862 -23.74 -5.22 -34.81
C ARG A 862 -24.56 -4.50 -33.74
N ARG A 863 -25.88 -4.71 -33.69
CA ARG A 863 -26.78 -4.10 -32.68
C ARG A 863 -26.34 -4.37 -31.24
N LEU A 864 -25.57 -5.46 -30.98
CA LEU A 864 -25.06 -5.81 -29.66
C LEU A 864 -23.82 -4.99 -29.27
N LEU A 865 -23.20 -4.32 -30.25
CA LEU A 865 -22.03 -3.45 -30.07
C LEU A 865 -22.42 -1.96 -30.03
N ASN A 866 -23.64 -1.60 -30.52
CA ASN A 866 -24.06 -0.21 -30.58
C ASN A 866 -24.14 0.43 -29.18
N ASN A 867 -23.48 1.57 -29.01
CA ASN A 867 -23.45 2.40 -27.80
C ASN A 867 -22.82 1.74 -26.54
N LYS A 868 -22.20 0.57 -26.65
CA LYS A 868 -21.50 -0.08 -25.52
C LYS A 868 -19.99 -0.01 -25.74
N GLN A 869 -19.27 0.44 -24.71
CA GLN A 869 -17.81 0.51 -24.75
C GLN A 869 -17.15 -0.87 -24.57
N SER A 870 -17.88 -1.87 -24.06
CA SER A 870 -17.40 -3.22 -23.83
C SER A 870 -18.38 -4.28 -24.30
N LEU A 871 -17.85 -5.40 -24.80
CA LEU A 871 -18.54 -6.61 -25.20
C LEU A 871 -18.22 -7.72 -24.19
N SER A 872 -19.23 -8.20 -23.48
CA SER A 872 -19.13 -9.39 -22.63
C SER A 872 -19.52 -10.63 -23.42
N LEU A 873 -18.62 -11.61 -23.52
CA LEU A 873 -18.85 -12.91 -24.11
C LEU A 873 -18.85 -13.98 -22.99
N ARG A 874 -20.02 -14.59 -22.76
CA ARG A 874 -20.19 -15.66 -21.79
C ARG A 874 -20.34 -16.99 -22.50
N PHE A 875 -19.47 -17.91 -22.24
CA PHE A 875 -19.47 -19.29 -22.69
C PHE A 875 -20.15 -20.14 -21.63
N SER A 876 -21.19 -20.89 -22.00
CA SER A 876 -21.91 -21.74 -21.06
C SER A 876 -21.91 -23.18 -21.57
N ILE A 877 -21.46 -24.10 -20.73
CA ILE A 877 -21.51 -25.54 -21.08
C ILE A 877 -22.90 -26.08 -20.74
N ASP A 878 -23.59 -26.60 -21.74
CA ASP A 878 -24.89 -27.20 -21.59
C ASP A 878 -24.73 -28.65 -21.13
N VAL A 879 -25.13 -28.92 -19.90
CA VAL A 879 -25.14 -30.24 -19.28
C VAL A 879 -26.50 -30.50 -18.66
N PRO A 880 -26.94 -31.78 -18.58
CA PRO A 880 -28.20 -32.13 -17.90
C PRO A 880 -28.25 -31.57 -16.46
N PRO A 881 -29.43 -31.15 -15.98
CA PRO A 881 -29.57 -30.53 -14.66
C PRO A 881 -29.05 -31.35 -13.50
N ASN A 882 -29.20 -32.68 -13.56
CA ASN A 882 -28.72 -33.62 -12.55
C ASN A 882 -27.20 -33.66 -12.40
N ILE A 883 -26.45 -33.16 -13.38
CA ILE A 883 -24.97 -33.05 -13.34
C ILE A 883 -24.52 -31.72 -12.77
N LYS A 884 -25.24 -30.61 -13.00
CA LYS A 884 -24.90 -29.29 -12.42
C LYS A 884 -24.89 -29.32 -10.89
N ASP A 885 -25.69 -30.18 -10.28
CA ASP A 885 -25.85 -30.29 -8.83
C ASP A 885 -25.00 -31.38 -8.18
N ASP A 886 -24.32 -32.23 -8.95
CA ASP A 886 -23.45 -33.28 -8.45
C ASP A 886 -22.17 -32.67 -7.88
N GLU A 887 -21.91 -32.88 -6.56
CA GLU A 887 -20.75 -32.38 -5.85
C GLU A 887 -19.41 -32.85 -6.45
N ARG A 888 -19.36 -34.00 -7.10
CA ARG A 888 -18.17 -34.53 -7.79
C ARG A 888 -17.69 -33.59 -8.89
N PHE A 889 -18.59 -32.81 -9.50
CA PHE A 889 -18.30 -31.85 -10.56
C PHE A 889 -18.11 -30.43 -10.03
N LYS A 890 -18.58 -30.09 -8.82
CA LYS A 890 -18.39 -28.80 -8.19
C LYS A 890 -17.00 -28.63 -7.56
N THR A 891 -16.45 -29.71 -7.00
CA THR A 891 -15.22 -29.68 -6.18
C THR A 891 -13.93 -30.04 -6.92
N ARG A 892 -14.01 -30.74 -8.05
CA ARG A 892 -12.83 -31.09 -8.86
C ARG A 892 -12.70 -30.07 -9.99
N GLY A 893 -11.59 -29.30 -10.02
CA GLY A 893 -11.21 -28.39 -11.11
C GLY A 893 -10.97 -29.13 -12.45
N ASN A 894 -11.91 -29.99 -12.85
CA ASN A 894 -11.83 -30.75 -14.08
C ASN A 894 -12.00 -29.80 -15.26
N VAL A 895 -11.04 -29.83 -16.17
CA VAL A 895 -11.10 -29.17 -17.49
C VAL A 895 -12.42 -29.49 -18.15
N LYS A 896 -13.28 -28.50 -18.34
CA LYS A 896 -14.63 -28.73 -18.86
C LYS A 896 -14.73 -28.44 -20.36
N LEU A 897 -13.87 -27.56 -20.87
CA LEU A 897 -13.77 -27.21 -22.29
C LEU A 897 -12.49 -26.36 -22.48
N ILE A 898 -11.83 -26.50 -23.62
CA ILE A 898 -10.56 -25.84 -23.94
C ILE A 898 -10.78 -24.94 -25.15
N ILE A 899 -10.31 -23.69 -25.09
CA ILE A 899 -10.25 -22.82 -26.25
C ILE A 899 -8.77 -22.62 -26.62
N GLU A 900 -8.45 -22.87 -27.89
CA GLU A 900 -7.11 -22.58 -28.44
C GLU A 900 -6.97 -21.12 -28.83
N ASN A 901 -7.91 -20.65 -29.65
CA ASN A 901 -7.93 -19.26 -30.09
C ASN A 901 -9.35 -18.77 -30.40
N MET A 902 -9.51 -17.45 -30.45
CA MET A 902 -10.73 -16.77 -30.87
C MET A 902 -10.38 -15.50 -31.63
N GLN A 903 -11.20 -15.17 -32.64
CA GLN A 903 -11.07 -13.98 -33.45
C GLN A 903 -12.42 -13.40 -33.81
N ILE A 904 -12.57 -12.07 -33.75
CA ILE A 904 -13.76 -11.38 -34.28
C ILE A 904 -13.36 -10.67 -35.56
N VAL A 905 -14.03 -11.01 -36.67
CA VAL A 905 -13.73 -10.46 -38.00
C VAL A 905 -14.99 -9.82 -38.61
N GLY A 906 -14.84 -8.84 -39.48
CA GLY A 906 -15.95 -8.28 -40.25
C GLY A 906 -16.47 -9.26 -41.31
N MET A 907 -17.75 -9.24 -41.63
CA MET A 907 -18.35 -10.12 -42.62
C MET A 907 -17.87 -9.86 -44.06
N ASP A 908 -17.16 -8.77 -44.30
CA ASP A 908 -16.66 -8.39 -45.65
C ASP A 908 -15.21 -8.85 -45.88
N ASN A 909 -14.66 -9.70 -45.05
CA ASN A 909 -13.28 -10.25 -45.17
C ASN A 909 -13.29 -11.77 -45.23
#